data_100b7a4c43daa448eeeea93ac1aa613c
#
_entry.id   100b7a4c43daa448eeeea93ac1aa613c
#
_cell.length_a   1.000
_cell.length_b   1.000
_cell.length_c   1.000
_cell.angle_alpha   90.00
_cell.angle_beta   90.00
_cell.angle_gamma   90.00
#
_symmetry.space_group_name_H-M   'P 1'
#
loop_
_entity.id
_entity.type
_entity.pdbx_description
1 polymer ?
#
loop_
_entity_poly.entity_id
_entity_poly.type
_entity_poly.pdbx_seq_one_letter_code
_entity_poly.pdbx_strand_id
1 'polypeptide(L)'
;MYKILISFLFGVMIFANVNAQSVSGILQDASDKTPLSGATIKLSKSDATLNPFITVSNSHGSFTFRNVPEGNYALTVTSVGYASFKKDIQITGKNSNLGDISISKSAETLATVTINSATNVRQKNDTLEYAASQYKLNPDATGEDLIKKMPGVTVDKSGAVTAQGETVQKVTVDGRDFFGDDATATLRNLPSEVIDKIQVFDKLSDQAQLTGFDDGNTTKSINIVTKADMRTGNFGRVFAGYGTDDRYSAGGNVSFFNNARRISLIGLTNNVNQQNFSSQDLLGVTSSGNRGGGGRRGGGGGGGGNFRGGGGGNNFSVGQQSGIAKTNAFGINYSDAWGKKIDVSGSYFFNNSNTSNDQTINRQNFITKDSSQYYDENSISNNQNYNNRVNFRLDYKIDSNNSILITTGLNFQNNNSTNLVSGVNSLNQQNLLSQTEYDINSNNKGYSFNNEILFRHAFPKRGRSVSLGFNTNFNNRNGENFLNAQNIYYKSATVITDTTQQLSDQKNNTNRYSFNLVYTEPVGKRAQLQINYNPSFQKSSADQETFNYDNTASKYSLLDTSLSNKFDNTYNTQNTGITYRLGDRNNMISAGLSYQYSELKSDQVFPQVTYINNSYSNILANAFARLKLSSKSNLRVIYRSSVNPPSVTQLQNVINNSNQLFYTTGNPDLQQQYTNNIITRYTYTNSAKSQSIFANLYFSTINNYVSNATYTASKDSALSSSVILHKGSQLSKPVNLNGYISARSFFTFGMPLKFIKSNLNWNAGVSYAKLPGLLNNISNISNSYNYNLGAVLSSNISEYVDFTLSYSANINDVKNTIQPLLNNNYFTQSAGITTNFLTKKGLFFQNDISNQSYKGLTDGFNQDYWLWNMAIGQKFLKNQMGELKLSVFDLLKQNKSITRDVTESYVQDVRNHVLQQYFMLTFTYKLKTFGKGRVSSEGRENRRFEGRDGQPFGGPGRFPL
;
A
#
# COMPACT_ATOMS: atom_id res chain seq x y z
N MET A 1 -0.09 -35.78 -83.19
CA MET A 1 -0.65 -36.70 -82.17
C MET A 1 -1.24 -35.94 -80.93
N TYR A 2 -1.08 -34.67 -80.79
CA TYR A 2 -1.59 -33.92 -79.68
C TYR A 2 -2.96 -33.28 -79.83
N LYS A 3 -3.53 -33.26 -81.03
CA LYS A 3 -4.85 -32.62 -81.32
C LYS A 3 -6.05 -33.57 -81.26
N ILE A 4 -5.82 -34.86 -81.09
CA ILE A 4 -6.88 -35.90 -81.00
C ILE A 4 -7.18 -36.27 -79.58
N LEU A 5 -6.24 -35.99 -78.63
CA LEU A 5 -6.44 -36.29 -77.22
C LEU A 5 -7.31 -35.20 -76.47
N ILE A 6 -7.38 -34.00 -76.99
CA ILE A 6 -8.16 -32.89 -76.44
C ILE A 6 -9.66 -32.97 -76.88
N SER A 7 -9.99 -33.60 -78.00
CA SER A 7 -11.39 -33.78 -78.41
C SER A 7 -12.09 -34.94 -77.68
N PHE A 8 -11.32 -35.87 -77.07
CA PHE A 8 -11.93 -37.00 -76.31
C PHE A 8 -12.17 -36.69 -74.85
N LEU A 9 -11.57 -35.60 -74.33
CA LEU A 9 -11.78 -35.17 -72.99
C LEU A 9 -12.99 -34.20 -72.83
N PHE A 10 -13.56 -33.75 -73.94
CA PHE A 10 -14.73 -32.83 -73.97
C PHE A 10 -16.05 -33.53 -74.16
N GLY A 11 -16.05 -34.87 -74.34
CA GLY A 11 -17.23 -35.68 -74.64
C GLY A 11 -17.86 -36.41 -73.51
N VAL A 12 -17.33 -36.32 -72.32
CA VAL A 12 -17.89 -36.97 -71.07
C VAL A 12 -18.19 -35.96 -70.02
N MET A 13 -18.87 -34.83 -70.34
CA MET A 13 -19.70 -34.16 -69.35
C MET A 13 -21.04 -34.85 -69.33
N ILE A 14 -21.12 -35.94 -68.63
CA ILE A 14 -22.35 -36.55 -68.16
C ILE A 14 -23.13 -35.49 -67.38
N PHE A 15 -24.29 -35.18 -67.97
CA PHE A 15 -25.34 -34.39 -67.20
C PHE A 15 -25.68 -35.19 -65.90
N ALA A 16 -25.00 -34.92 -64.80
CA ALA A 16 -25.52 -35.26 -63.50
C ALA A 16 -26.69 -34.27 -63.26
N ASN A 17 -27.91 -34.76 -63.49
CA ASN A 17 -29.10 -34.07 -63.06
C ASN A 17 -29.02 -34.02 -61.53
N VAL A 18 -28.45 -32.94 -60.97
CA VAL A 18 -28.55 -32.63 -59.54
C VAL A 18 -30.01 -32.23 -59.35
N ASN A 19 -30.84 -33.18 -58.93
CA ASN A 19 -32.18 -32.88 -58.39
C ASN A 19 -31.98 -32.01 -57.14
N ALA A 20 -32.08 -30.70 -57.31
CA ALA A 20 -31.99 -29.75 -56.22
C ALA A 20 -33.26 -29.85 -55.37
N GLN A 21 -33.18 -30.67 -54.35
CA GLN A 21 -34.29 -30.83 -53.37
C GLN A 21 -34.50 -29.55 -52.61
N SER A 22 -35.74 -29.10 -52.51
CA SER A 22 -36.15 -27.96 -51.67
C SER A 22 -37.15 -28.35 -50.59
N VAL A 23 -36.99 -27.72 -49.42
CA VAL A 23 -37.96 -27.78 -48.33
C VAL A 23 -38.58 -26.44 -48.12
N SER A 24 -39.89 -26.33 -48.24
CA SER A 24 -40.63 -25.08 -48.17
C SER A 24 -41.83 -25.20 -47.25
N GLY A 25 -42.34 -24.05 -46.82
CA GLY A 25 -43.55 -23.97 -45.99
C GLY A 25 -43.96 -22.49 -45.74
N ILE A 26 -45.07 -22.29 -45.13
CA ILE A 26 -45.61 -20.97 -44.77
C ILE A 26 -45.79 -20.93 -43.26
N LEU A 27 -45.26 -19.88 -42.63
CA LEU A 27 -45.43 -19.62 -41.19
C LEU A 27 -46.56 -18.63 -40.97
N GLN A 28 -47.49 -18.97 -40.07
CA GLN A 28 -48.62 -18.13 -39.70
C GLN A 28 -48.91 -18.13 -38.21
N ASP A 29 -49.49 -17.07 -37.71
CA ASP A 29 -50.00 -17.02 -36.34
C ASP A 29 -51.12 -18.05 -36.14
N ALA A 30 -51.10 -18.77 -35.03
CA ALA A 30 -52.09 -19.81 -34.74
C ALA A 30 -53.49 -19.26 -34.48
N SER A 31 -53.64 -18.03 -34.00
CA SER A 31 -54.89 -17.39 -33.61
C SER A 31 -55.59 -16.68 -34.75
N ASP A 32 -54.88 -15.90 -35.53
CA ASP A 32 -55.47 -15.02 -36.56
C ASP A 32 -55.03 -15.34 -37.99
N LYS A 33 -54.23 -16.38 -38.18
CA LYS A 33 -53.67 -16.87 -39.46
C LYS A 33 -52.89 -15.84 -40.26
N THR A 34 -52.46 -14.75 -39.65
CA THR A 34 -51.59 -13.76 -40.29
C THR A 34 -50.21 -14.34 -40.60
N PRO A 35 -49.62 -14.03 -41.78
CA PRO A 35 -48.29 -14.52 -42.14
C PRO A 35 -47.22 -13.97 -41.19
N LEU A 36 -46.31 -14.85 -40.69
CA LEU A 36 -45.20 -14.47 -39.83
C LEU A 36 -43.94 -14.17 -40.66
N SER A 37 -43.68 -12.89 -40.84
CA SER A 37 -42.50 -12.37 -41.54
C SER A 37 -41.32 -12.24 -40.58
N GLY A 38 -40.09 -12.52 -41.04
CA GLY A 38 -38.88 -12.31 -40.28
C GLY A 38 -38.59 -13.40 -39.20
N ALA A 39 -39.37 -14.48 -39.19
CA ALA A 39 -39.08 -15.61 -38.29
C ALA A 39 -37.86 -16.37 -38.77
N THR A 40 -37.00 -16.77 -37.87
CA THR A 40 -35.80 -17.58 -38.16
C THR A 40 -36.16 -19.06 -38.14
N ILE A 41 -35.90 -19.74 -39.24
CA ILE A 41 -36.13 -21.18 -39.45
C ILE A 41 -34.79 -21.88 -39.54
N LYS A 42 -34.57 -22.89 -38.66
CA LYS A 42 -33.37 -23.70 -38.56
C LYS A 42 -33.71 -25.15 -38.81
N LEU A 43 -33.01 -25.77 -39.75
CA LEU A 43 -33.12 -27.21 -40.08
C LEU A 43 -31.80 -27.91 -39.67
N SER A 44 -31.87 -28.74 -38.62
CA SER A 44 -30.72 -29.45 -38.09
C SER A 44 -30.85 -30.94 -38.35
N LYS A 45 -29.82 -31.60 -38.89
CA LYS A 45 -29.79 -33.05 -39.01
C LYS A 45 -29.65 -33.70 -37.63
N SER A 46 -30.30 -34.81 -37.37
CA SER A 46 -30.26 -35.51 -36.10
C SER A 46 -28.84 -35.99 -35.73
N ASP A 47 -27.99 -36.31 -36.73
CA ASP A 47 -26.56 -36.55 -36.57
C ASP A 47 -25.78 -35.24 -36.57
N ALA A 48 -25.12 -34.90 -35.51
CA ALA A 48 -24.48 -33.61 -35.21
C ALA A 48 -23.24 -33.30 -36.11
N THR A 49 -23.11 -33.90 -37.31
CA THR A 49 -21.93 -33.79 -38.17
C THR A 49 -22.00 -32.70 -39.21
N LEU A 50 -23.16 -32.10 -39.47
CA LEU A 50 -23.36 -31.07 -40.49
C LEU A 50 -23.85 -29.74 -39.89
N ASN A 51 -23.37 -28.64 -40.45
CA ASN A 51 -23.89 -27.31 -40.07
C ASN A 51 -25.39 -27.20 -40.43
N PRO A 52 -26.22 -26.62 -39.54
CA PRO A 52 -27.64 -26.49 -39.79
C PRO A 52 -27.91 -25.54 -40.96
N PHE A 53 -28.96 -25.83 -41.74
CA PHE A 53 -29.49 -24.87 -42.70
C PHE A 53 -30.32 -23.83 -41.96
N ILE A 54 -30.13 -22.56 -42.27
CA ILE A 54 -30.87 -21.45 -41.67
C ILE A 54 -31.43 -20.56 -42.76
N THR A 55 -32.70 -20.19 -42.64
CA THR A 55 -33.40 -19.24 -43.50
C THR A 55 -34.31 -18.34 -42.71
N VAL A 56 -34.90 -17.32 -43.32
CA VAL A 56 -35.85 -16.39 -42.70
C VAL A 56 -37.12 -16.33 -43.53
N SER A 57 -38.29 -16.25 -42.89
CA SER A 57 -39.57 -16.12 -43.61
C SER A 57 -39.69 -14.74 -44.24
N ASN A 58 -40.25 -14.68 -45.48
CA ASN A 58 -40.53 -13.44 -46.20
C ASN A 58 -41.82 -12.73 -45.70
N SER A 59 -42.21 -11.64 -46.37
CA SER A 59 -43.42 -10.86 -46.04
C SER A 59 -44.73 -11.63 -46.07
N HIS A 60 -44.77 -12.78 -46.78
CA HIS A 60 -45.94 -13.67 -46.87
C HIS A 60 -45.81 -14.90 -45.96
N GLY A 61 -44.84 -14.89 -44.99
CA GLY A 61 -44.57 -16.00 -44.12
C GLY A 61 -43.87 -17.21 -44.79
N SER A 62 -43.62 -17.16 -46.06
CA SER A 62 -43.05 -18.27 -46.83
C SER A 62 -41.53 -18.38 -46.62
N PHE A 63 -41.03 -19.61 -46.53
CA PHE A 63 -39.61 -19.94 -46.43
C PHE A 63 -39.24 -21.12 -47.35
N THR A 64 -37.98 -21.18 -47.79
CA THR A 64 -37.47 -22.25 -48.64
C THR A 64 -36.00 -22.53 -48.32
N PHE A 65 -35.70 -23.79 -48.06
CA PHE A 65 -34.33 -24.33 -48.06
C PHE A 65 -34.07 -24.99 -49.43
N ARG A 66 -32.91 -24.78 -50.01
CA ARG A 66 -32.47 -25.40 -51.27
C ARG A 66 -31.30 -26.34 -51.01
N ASN A 67 -31.20 -27.41 -51.79
CA ASN A 67 -30.10 -28.37 -51.73
C ASN A 67 -29.97 -29.07 -50.35
N VAL A 68 -31.11 -29.46 -49.78
CA VAL A 68 -31.11 -30.19 -48.50
C VAL A 68 -30.99 -31.69 -48.78
N PRO A 69 -29.90 -32.34 -48.30
CA PRO A 69 -29.74 -33.79 -48.48
C PRO A 69 -30.85 -34.62 -47.81
N GLU A 70 -31.04 -35.83 -48.27
CA GLU A 70 -31.97 -36.78 -47.67
C GLU A 70 -31.55 -37.11 -46.19
N GLY A 71 -32.57 -37.29 -45.38
CA GLY A 71 -32.35 -37.64 -44.01
C GLY A 71 -33.42 -37.15 -43.02
N ASN A 72 -33.23 -37.42 -41.78
CA ASN A 72 -34.11 -36.96 -40.70
C ASN A 72 -33.56 -35.65 -40.13
N TYR A 73 -34.45 -34.62 -40.05
CA TYR A 73 -34.10 -33.30 -39.63
C TYR A 73 -35.10 -32.78 -38.55
N ALA A 74 -34.58 -32.03 -37.61
CA ALA A 74 -35.36 -31.25 -36.71
C ALA A 74 -35.52 -29.84 -37.25
N LEU A 75 -36.73 -29.44 -37.57
CA LEU A 75 -37.13 -28.08 -37.92
C LEU A 75 -37.41 -27.30 -36.65
N THR A 76 -36.70 -26.21 -36.47
CA THR A 76 -36.93 -25.28 -35.33
C THR A 76 -37.26 -23.92 -35.87
N VAL A 77 -38.38 -23.32 -35.43
CA VAL A 77 -38.77 -21.96 -35.77
C VAL A 77 -38.78 -21.09 -34.55
N THR A 78 -38.17 -19.91 -34.68
CA THR A 78 -38.11 -18.90 -33.61
C THR A 78 -38.51 -17.53 -34.15
N SER A 79 -39.40 -16.84 -33.46
CA SER A 79 -39.85 -15.49 -33.77
C SER A 79 -40.10 -14.70 -32.48
N VAL A 80 -39.84 -13.41 -32.50
CA VAL A 80 -40.07 -12.53 -31.35
C VAL A 80 -41.53 -12.48 -30.99
N GLY A 81 -41.87 -12.80 -29.76
CA GLY A 81 -43.26 -12.82 -29.26
C GLY A 81 -44.03 -14.12 -29.51
N TYR A 82 -43.38 -15.16 -30.06
CA TYR A 82 -43.98 -16.45 -30.35
C TYR A 82 -43.24 -17.59 -29.61
N ALA A 83 -43.96 -18.65 -29.28
CA ALA A 83 -43.37 -19.85 -28.70
C ALA A 83 -42.47 -20.58 -29.72
N SER A 84 -41.31 -21.07 -29.30
CA SER A 84 -40.42 -21.83 -30.19
C SER A 84 -41.13 -23.09 -30.68
N PHE A 85 -41.25 -23.27 -31.99
CA PHE A 85 -41.85 -24.44 -32.62
C PHE A 85 -40.74 -25.43 -33.03
N LYS A 86 -40.94 -26.73 -32.71
CA LYS A 86 -40.06 -27.81 -33.15
C LYS A 86 -40.89 -28.91 -33.80
N LYS A 87 -40.41 -29.45 -34.89
CA LYS A 87 -40.99 -30.57 -35.60
C LYS A 87 -39.89 -31.40 -36.28
N ASP A 88 -39.93 -32.70 -36.05
CA ASP A 88 -39.06 -33.63 -36.80
C ASP A 88 -39.67 -33.92 -38.17
N ILE A 89 -38.86 -33.86 -39.21
CA ILE A 89 -39.25 -34.06 -40.61
C ILE A 89 -38.28 -35.01 -41.28
N GLN A 90 -38.82 -35.85 -42.18
CA GLN A 90 -38.04 -36.75 -42.99
C GLN A 90 -38.01 -36.23 -44.44
N ILE A 91 -36.85 -36.06 -45.00
CA ILE A 91 -36.64 -35.61 -46.39
C ILE A 91 -36.26 -36.83 -47.23
N THR A 92 -37.13 -37.16 -48.23
CA THR A 92 -37.01 -38.38 -49.06
C THR A 92 -36.95 -38.03 -50.53
N GLY A 93 -35.84 -37.46 -51.02
CA GLY A 93 -35.51 -37.37 -52.44
C GLY A 93 -36.45 -36.54 -53.36
N LYS A 94 -37.49 -35.87 -52.80
CA LYS A 94 -38.43 -35.02 -53.56
C LYS A 94 -38.55 -33.67 -52.83
N ASN A 95 -39.02 -32.65 -53.61
CA ASN A 95 -39.40 -31.37 -53.01
C ASN A 95 -40.46 -31.57 -51.93
N SER A 96 -40.13 -31.17 -50.71
CA SER A 96 -41.00 -31.33 -49.53
C SER A 96 -41.65 -30.00 -49.21
N ASN A 97 -42.98 -29.93 -49.33
CA ASN A 97 -43.76 -28.80 -48.83
C ASN A 97 -44.35 -29.18 -47.48
N LEU A 98 -43.99 -28.44 -46.47
CA LEU A 98 -44.44 -28.64 -45.07
C LEU A 98 -45.81 -28.04 -44.79
N GLY A 99 -46.42 -27.36 -45.77
CA GLY A 99 -47.68 -26.67 -45.60
C GLY A 99 -47.64 -25.48 -44.69
N ASP A 100 -48.78 -25.15 -44.09
CA ASP A 100 -48.96 -24.05 -43.14
C ASP A 100 -48.53 -24.51 -41.74
N ILE A 101 -47.57 -23.83 -41.20
CA ILE A 101 -47.04 -24.04 -39.83
C ILE A 101 -47.58 -22.92 -38.97
N SER A 102 -48.53 -23.24 -38.08
CA SER A 102 -49.12 -22.29 -37.15
C SER A 102 -48.34 -22.25 -35.84
N ILE A 103 -47.91 -21.03 -35.40
CA ILE A 103 -47.15 -20.80 -34.22
C ILE A 103 -47.97 -19.93 -33.26
N SER A 104 -48.09 -20.38 -32.01
CA SER A 104 -48.81 -19.65 -30.97
C SER A 104 -48.00 -18.50 -30.40
N LYS A 105 -48.64 -17.34 -30.15
CA LYS A 105 -48.02 -16.26 -29.38
C LYS A 105 -47.61 -16.79 -28.02
N SER A 106 -46.35 -16.51 -27.64
CA SER A 106 -45.86 -16.84 -26.30
C SER A 106 -46.40 -15.80 -25.35
N ALA A 107 -47.18 -16.26 -24.37
CA ALA A 107 -47.49 -15.47 -23.19
C ALA A 107 -46.35 -15.54 -22.18
N GLU A 108 -45.10 -15.71 -22.63
CA GLU A 108 -43.98 -15.47 -21.72
C GLU A 108 -44.04 -13.99 -21.33
N THR A 109 -44.60 -13.70 -20.18
CA THR A 109 -44.19 -12.58 -19.36
C THR A 109 -42.68 -12.55 -19.45
N LEU A 110 -42.11 -11.53 -20.11
CA LEU A 110 -40.69 -11.20 -20.06
C LEU A 110 -40.33 -11.42 -18.60
N ALA A 111 -39.56 -12.47 -18.29
CA ALA A 111 -39.01 -12.67 -16.95
C ALA A 111 -38.44 -11.30 -16.62
N THR A 112 -38.96 -10.71 -15.57
CA THR A 112 -38.53 -9.41 -15.08
C THR A 112 -37.01 -9.47 -15.13
N VAL A 113 -36.39 -8.70 -16.01
CA VAL A 113 -34.94 -8.53 -15.99
C VAL A 113 -34.73 -7.92 -14.63
N THR A 114 -34.46 -8.77 -13.66
CA THR A 114 -33.99 -8.35 -12.36
C THR A 114 -32.66 -7.71 -12.69
N ILE A 115 -32.67 -6.41 -12.92
CA ILE A 115 -31.48 -5.60 -12.88
C ILE A 115 -31.03 -5.81 -11.44
N ASN A 116 -30.17 -6.78 -11.23
CA ASN A 116 -29.43 -6.88 -9.99
C ASN A 116 -28.68 -5.56 -9.92
N SER A 117 -29.27 -4.61 -9.18
CA SER A 117 -28.59 -3.36 -8.90
C SER A 117 -27.22 -3.74 -8.39
N ALA A 118 -26.17 -3.27 -9.05
CA ALA A 118 -24.81 -3.60 -8.66
C ALA A 118 -24.71 -3.40 -7.15
N THR A 119 -24.39 -4.44 -6.43
CA THR A 119 -24.28 -4.38 -4.96
C THR A 119 -23.07 -3.52 -4.65
N ASN A 120 -23.18 -2.60 -3.69
CA ASN A 120 -22.10 -1.68 -3.32
C ASN A 120 -20.82 -2.43 -2.97
N VAL A 121 -20.95 -3.58 -2.30
CA VAL A 121 -19.83 -4.41 -1.83
C VAL A 121 -20.14 -5.88 -2.12
N ARG A 122 -19.21 -6.58 -2.74
CA ARG A 122 -19.28 -8.01 -3.01
C ARG A 122 -18.02 -8.70 -2.52
N GLN A 123 -18.17 -9.78 -1.79
CA GLN A 123 -17.06 -10.64 -1.43
C GLN A 123 -16.90 -11.78 -2.44
N LYS A 124 -15.69 -11.90 -3.02
CA LYS A 124 -15.32 -13.00 -3.91
C LYS A 124 -14.07 -13.67 -3.31
N ASN A 125 -14.25 -14.76 -2.62
CA ASN A 125 -13.23 -15.43 -1.81
C ASN A 125 -12.67 -14.49 -0.71
N ASP A 126 -11.39 -14.14 -0.77
CA ASP A 126 -10.70 -13.21 0.13
C ASP A 126 -10.66 -11.77 -0.40
N THR A 127 -11.19 -11.52 -1.58
CA THR A 127 -11.23 -10.20 -2.23
C THR A 127 -12.58 -9.52 -1.98
N LEU A 128 -12.52 -8.27 -1.55
CA LEU A 128 -13.68 -7.37 -1.51
C LEU A 128 -13.72 -6.53 -2.76
N GLU A 129 -14.81 -6.60 -3.50
CA GLU A 129 -15.06 -5.79 -4.68
C GLU A 129 -16.08 -4.69 -4.35
N TYR A 130 -15.70 -3.45 -4.64
CA TYR A 130 -16.54 -2.25 -4.51
C TYR A 130 -16.84 -1.72 -5.90
N ALA A 131 -18.13 -1.66 -6.28
CA ALA A 131 -18.54 -1.11 -7.56
C ALA A 131 -18.49 0.43 -7.51
N ALA A 132 -17.64 1.06 -8.31
CA ALA A 132 -17.45 2.51 -8.31
C ALA A 132 -18.74 3.27 -8.64
N SER A 133 -19.60 2.72 -9.51
CA SER A 133 -20.90 3.30 -9.91
C SER A 133 -21.91 3.48 -8.77
N GLN A 134 -21.70 2.79 -7.64
CA GLN A 134 -22.57 2.88 -6.47
C GLN A 134 -22.24 4.07 -5.55
N TYR A 135 -21.11 4.74 -5.78
CA TYR A 135 -20.66 5.89 -5.03
C TYR A 135 -20.81 7.14 -5.88
N LYS A 136 -21.67 8.06 -5.44
CA LYS A 136 -21.86 9.35 -6.11
C LYS A 136 -20.69 10.26 -5.72
N LEU A 137 -19.99 10.71 -6.74
CA LEU A 137 -18.79 11.53 -6.62
C LEU A 137 -18.92 12.76 -7.51
N ASN A 138 -18.27 13.84 -7.10
CA ASN A 138 -18.09 14.99 -7.97
C ASN A 138 -17.33 14.55 -9.24
N PRO A 139 -17.62 15.11 -10.42
CA PRO A 139 -16.95 14.74 -11.67
C PRO A 139 -15.42 14.83 -11.68
N ASP A 140 -14.84 15.58 -10.72
CA ASP A 140 -13.40 15.78 -10.61
C ASP A 140 -12.73 14.92 -9.54
N ALA A 141 -13.49 14.04 -8.91
CA ALA A 141 -13.01 13.18 -7.87
C ALA A 141 -11.91 12.23 -8.36
N THR A 142 -10.96 11.97 -7.51
CA THR A 142 -9.84 11.03 -7.75
C THR A 142 -10.19 9.63 -7.26
N GLY A 143 -9.31 8.65 -7.51
CA GLY A 143 -9.40 7.33 -6.91
C GLY A 143 -9.34 7.40 -5.38
N GLU A 144 -8.58 8.34 -4.81
CA GLU A 144 -8.52 8.59 -3.36
C GLU A 144 -9.87 9.03 -2.81
N ASP A 145 -10.59 9.94 -3.49
CA ASP A 145 -11.92 10.40 -3.06
C ASP A 145 -12.95 9.27 -3.14
N LEU A 146 -12.81 8.38 -4.12
CA LEU A 146 -13.67 7.20 -4.23
C LEU A 146 -13.46 6.25 -3.05
N ILE A 147 -12.22 5.90 -2.71
CA ILE A 147 -11.95 4.93 -1.63
C ILE A 147 -12.32 5.46 -0.25
N LYS A 148 -12.27 6.78 -0.03
CA LYS A 148 -12.72 7.42 1.23
C LYS A 148 -14.20 7.17 1.54
N LYS A 149 -15.03 6.90 0.52
CA LYS A 149 -16.46 6.57 0.70
C LYS A 149 -16.72 5.08 0.92
N MET A 150 -15.69 4.23 0.77
CA MET A 150 -15.84 2.78 0.88
C MET A 150 -15.78 2.32 2.33
N PRO A 151 -16.68 1.42 2.76
CA PRO A 151 -16.65 0.88 4.11
C PRO A 151 -15.39 0.07 4.36
N GLY A 152 -14.75 0.25 5.51
CA GLY A 152 -13.54 -0.44 5.91
C GLY A 152 -12.25 0.08 5.27
N VAL A 153 -12.32 1.22 4.56
CA VAL A 153 -11.16 1.92 4.02
C VAL A 153 -11.06 3.30 4.64
N THR A 154 -9.87 3.67 5.07
CA THR A 154 -9.57 5.03 5.56
C THR A 154 -8.33 5.56 4.88
N VAL A 155 -8.27 6.86 4.68
CA VAL A 155 -7.12 7.56 4.11
C VAL A 155 -6.74 8.65 5.10
N ASP A 156 -5.49 8.64 5.52
CA ASP A 156 -4.99 9.69 6.41
C ASP A 156 -4.64 10.98 5.65
N LYS A 157 -4.25 12.02 6.40
CA LYS A 157 -3.90 13.32 5.83
C LYS A 157 -2.65 13.28 4.92
N SER A 158 -1.77 12.30 5.12
CA SER A 158 -0.59 12.09 4.27
C SER A 158 -0.92 11.36 2.96
N GLY A 159 -2.12 10.80 2.83
CA GLY A 159 -2.56 9.96 1.72
C GLY A 159 -2.28 8.47 1.93
N ALA A 160 -1.78 8.08 3.10
CA ALA A 160 -1.62 6.67 3.41
C ALA A 160 -2.98 6.00 3.61
N VAL A 161 -3.18 4.90 2.90
CA VAL A 161 -4.45 4.17 2.87
C VAL A 161 -4.39 3.00 3.85
N THR A 162 -5.42 2.89 4.67
CA THR A 162 -5.64 1.72 5.52
C THR A 162 -6.91 1.03 5.06
N ALA A 163 -6.84 -0.26 4.75
CA ALA A 163 -7.99 -1.07 4.36
C ALA A 163 -8.11 -2.27 5.30
N GLN A 164 -9.30 -2.49 5.85
CA GLN A 164 -9.57 -3.58 6.79
C GLN A 164 -8.64 -3.56 8.03
N GLY A 165 -8.21 -2.37 8.46
CA GLY A 165 -7.31 -2.20 9.60
C GLY A 165 -5.82 -2.40 9.33
N GLU A 166 -5.41 -2.56 8.05
CA GLU A 166 -4.02 -2.72 7.63
C GLU A 166 -3.65 -1.68 6.58
N THR A 167 -2.42 -1.20 6.65
CA THR A 167 -1.90 -0.25 5.66
C THR A 167 -1.79 -0.90 4.29
N VAL A 168 -2.38 -0.27 3.27
CA VAL A 168 -2.24 -0.67 1.88
C VAL A 168 -0.84 -0.31 1.41
N GLN A 169 -0.08 -1.32 1.03
CA GLN A 169 1.30 -1.16 0.58
C GLN A 169 1.43 -1.13 -0.94
N LYS A 170 0.42 -1.63 -1.67
CA LYS A 170 0.47 -1.72 -3.12
C LYS A 170 -0.87 -1.40 -3.76
N VAL A 171 -0.82 -0.58 -4.82
CA VAL A 171 -1.97 -0.31 -5.68
C VAL A 171 -1.63 -0.66 -7.12
N THR A 172 -2.46 -1.47 -7.74
CA THR A 172 -2.34 -1.88 -9.16
C THR A 172 -3.52 -1.35 -9.96
N VAL A 173 -3.32 -1.15 -11.27
CA VAL A 173 -4.37 -0.78 -12.22
C VAL A 173 -4.52 -1.89 -13.25
N ASP A 174 -5.69 -2.54 -13.27
CA ASP A 174 -5.97 -3.77 -14.05
C ASP A 174 -4.91 -4.87 -13.84
N GLY A 175 -4.49 -5.07 -12.57
CA GLY A 175 -3.53 -6.09 -12.16
C GLY A 175 -2.06 -5.75 -12.44
N ARG A 176 -1.74 -4.55 -12.96
CA ARG A 176 -0.39 -4.11 -13.27
C ARG A 176 0.08 -3.04 -12.30
N ASP A 177 1.36 -3.05 -12.00
CA ASP A 177 1.98 -2.04 -11.16
C ASP A 177 1.86 -0.66 -11.82
N PHE A 178 1.51 0.35 -11.02
CA PHE A 178 1.35 1.72 -11.46
C PHE A 178 2.09 2.62 -10.46
N PHE A 179 3.16 3.28 -10.88
CA PHE A 179 4.14 3.98 -10.06
C PHE A 179 4.79 3.09 -8.96
N GLY A 180 5.03 1.81 -9.28
CA GLY A 180 5.65 0.87 -8.37
C GLY A 180 4.77 0.57 -7.15
N ASP A 181 5.31 0.73 -5.95
CA ASP A 181 4.62 0.46 -4.69
C ASP A 181 4.02 1.74 -4.05
N ASP A 182 3.96 2.86 -4.79
CA ASP A 182 3.39 4.11 -4.30
C ASP A 182 1.86 4.14 -4.47
N ALA A 183 1.16 3.73 -3.41
CA ALA A 183 -0.30 3.74 -3.35
C ALA A 183 -0.88 5.16 -3.48
N THR A 184 -0.24 6.15 -2.88
CA THR A 184 -0.67 7.54 -2.88
C THR A 184 -0.57 8.15 -4.28
N ALA A 185 0.57 7.95 -4.96
CA ALA A 185 0.75 8.43 -6.33
C ALA A 185 -0.31 7.84 -7.27
N THR A 186 -0.64 6.55 -7.13
CA THR A 186 -1.66 5.89 -7.95
C THR A 186 -3.04 6.49 -7.71
N LEU A 187 -3.48 6.61 -6.47
CA LEU A 187 -4.84 6.99 -6.11
C LEU A 187 -5.14 8.48 -6.34
N ARG A 188 -4.17 9.36 -6.09
CA ARG A 188 -4.31 10.81 -6.30
C ARG A 188 -4.28 11.23 -7.75
N ASN A 189 -3.62 10.45 -8.60
CA ASN A 189 -3.45 10.79 -10.02
C ASN A 189 -4.41 10.07 -10.97
N LEU A 190 -5.23 9.12 -10.48
CA LEU A 190 -6.22 8.43 -11.31
C LEU A 190 -7.62 9.03 -11.10
N PRO A 191 -8.29 9.56 -12.14
CA PRO A 191 -9.67 10.06 -12.03
C PRO A 191 -10.65 8.94 -11.66
N SER A 192 -11.58 9.20 -10.76
CA SER A 192 -12.60 8.22 -10.34
C SER A 192 -13.51 7.76 -11.47
N GLU A 193 -13.72 8.61 -12.46
CA GLU A 193 -14.59 8.31 -13.63
C GLU A 193 -14.08 7.15 -14.50
N VAL A 194 -12.75 6.90 -14.50
CA VAL A 194 -12.12 5.81 -15.24
C VAL A 194 -12.33 4.46 -14.55
N ILE A 195 -12.71 4.48 -13.26
CA ILE A 195 -12.78 3.31 -12.41
C ILE A 195 -14.14 2.62 -12.55
N ASP A 196 -14.11 1.31 -12.81
CA ASP A 196 -15.29 0.43 -12.79
C ASP A 196 -15.52 -0.12 -11.40
N LYS A 197 -14.48 -0.72 -10.81
CA LYS A 197 -14.51 -1.30 -9.46
C LYS A 197 -13.14 -1.25 -8.78
N ILE A 198 -13.18 -1.31 -7.47
CA ILE A 198 -11.99 -1.43 -6.62
C ILE A 198 -12.03 -2.78 -5.91
N GLN A 199 -10.90 -3.48 -5.94
CA GLN A 199 -10.70 -4.77 -5.30
C GLN A 199 -9.69 -4.61 -4.18
N VAL A 200 -10.08 -4.99 -2.95
CA VAL A 200 -9.21 -4.99 -1.77
C VAL A 200 -8.93 -6.43 -1.37
N PHE A 201 -7.68 -6.81 -1.28
CA PHE A 201 -7.26 -8.19 -1.01
C PHE A 201 -5.87 -8.26 -0.39
N ASP A 202 -5.54 -9.43 0.16
CA ASP A 202 -4.19 -9.77 0.57
C ASP A 202 -3.46 -10.42 -0.61
N LYS A 203 -2.56 -9.68 -1.24
CA LYS A 203 -1.72 -10.20 -2.32
C LYS A 203 -0.68 -11.14 -1.73
N LEU A 204 -0.71 -12.39 -2.13
CA LEU A 204 0.34 -13.36 -1.84
C LEU A 204 1.64 -12.95 -2.53
N SER A 205 2.79 -13.34 -1.99
CA SER A 205 4.07 -13.22 -2.68
C SER A 205 4.02 -13.89 -4.07
N ASP A 206 4.86 -13.45 -4.99
CA ASP A 206 4.88 -14.00 -6.34
C ASP A 206 5.22 -15.50 -6.36
N GLN A 207 5.95 -15.98 -5.36
CA GLN A 207 6.22 -17.41 -5.13
C GLN A 207 5.00 -18.14 -4.55
N ALA A 208 4.35 -17.58 -3.55
CA ALA A 208 3.17 -18.15 -2.93
C ALA A 208 1.97 -18.24 -3.90
N GLN A 209 1.91 -17.38 -4.91
CA GLN A 209 0.93 -17.47 -6.00
C GLN A 209 1.10 -18.74 -6.84
N LEU A 210 2.33 -19.21 -7.05
CA LEU A 210 2.61 -20.46 -7.75
C LEU A 210 2.29 -21.68 -6.89
N THR A 211 2.80 -21.67 -5.65
CA THR A 211 2.72 -22.84 -4.75
C THR A 211 1.35 -22.99 -4.12
N GLY A 212 0.62 -21.88 -3.98
CA GLY A 212 -0.64 -21.80 -3.26
C GLY A 212 -0.51 -21.90 -1.73
N PHE A 213 0.72 -21.89 -1.21
CA PHE A 213 0.99 -21.77 0.22
C PHE A 213 1.17 -20.29 0.58
N ASP A 214 0.53 -19.87 1.65
CA ASP A 214 0.79 -18.57 2.25
C ASP A 214 2.13 -18.63 2.99
N ASP A 215 3.14 -17.95 2.45
CA ASP A 215 4.47 -17.88 3.03
C ASP A 215 4.59 -16.81 4.13
N GLY A 216 3.46 -16.17 4.47
CA GLY A 216 3.37 -15.08 5.43
C GLY A 216 3.86 -13.73 4.89
N ASN A 217 4.28 -13.64 3.64
CA ASN A 217 4.68 -12.40 2.97
C ASN A 217 3.51 -11.82 2.16
N THR A 218 2.32 -11.77 2.79
CA THR A 218 1.16 -11.14 2.17
C THR A 218 1.22 -9.63 2.29
N THR A 219 0.81 -8.95 1.21
CA THR A 219 0.77 -7.50 1.14
C THR A 219 -0.68 -7.04 0.99
N LYS A 220 -1.17 -6.18 1.90
CA LYS A 220 -2.49 -5.55 1.73
C LYS A 220 -2.46 -4.71 0.46
N SER A 221 -3.32 -5.06 -0.51
CA SER A 221 -3.27 -4.49 -1.85
C SER A 221 -4.64 -4.03 -2.32
N ILE A 222 -4.62 -3.01 -3.18
CA ILE A 222 -5.78 -2.55 -3.92
C ILE A 222 -5.53 -2.75 -5.41
N ASN A 223 -6.49 -3.36 -6.12
CA ASN A 223 -6.51 -3.38 -7.58
C ASN A 223 -7.65 -2.50 -8.08
N ILE A 224 -7.31 -1.51 -8.88
CA ILE A 224 -8.25 -0.64 -9.57
C ILE A 224 -8.55 -1.25 -10.93
N VAL A 225 -9.81 -1.61 -11.17
CA VAL A 225 -10.26 -2.12 -12.47
C VAL A 225 -10.85 -0.96 -13.25
N THR A 226 -10.34 -0.71 -14.45
CA THR A 226 -10.81 0.37 -15.31
C THR A 226 -12.02 -0.04 -16.14
N LYS A 227 -12.89 0.91 -16.48
CA LYS A 227 -14.03 0.70 -17.39
C LYS A 227 -13.51 0.28 -18.76
N ALA A 228 -14.21 -0.63 -19.42
CA ALA A 228 -13.76 -1.20 -20.69
C ALA A 228 -13.64 -0.16 -21.82
N ASP A 229 -14.56 0.80 -21.86
CA ASP A 229 -14.61 1.91 -22.84
C ASP A 229 -13.54 2.99 -22.57
N MET A 230 -12.93 2.99 -21.37
CA MET A 230 -11.90 3.95 -20.96
C MET A 230 -10.49 3.36 -20.94
N ARG A 231 -10.29 2.15 -21.45
CA ARG A 231 -8.98 1.52 -21.61
C ARG A 231 -8.17 2.05 -22.80
N THR A 232 -8.79 2.86 -23.66
CA THR A 232 -8.15 3.53 -24.79
C THR A 232 -8.53 5.00 -24.79
N GLY A 233 -7.54 5.88 -24.65
CA GLY A 233 -7.74 7.33 -24.62
C GLY A 233 -6.65 8.06 -23.82
N ASN A 234 -6.77 9.37 -23.82
CA ASN A 234 -5.88 10.25 -23.07
C ASN A 234 -6.69 11.00 -22.04
N PHE A 235 -6.19 11.06 -20.82
CA PHE A 235 -6.86 11.78 -19.74
C PHE A 235 -5.83 12.34 -18.76
N GLY A 236 -6.25 13.35 -18.02
CA GLY A 236 -5.42 13.99 -17.01
C GLY A 236 -5.88 15.39 -16.71
N ARG A 237 -5.07 16.10 -15.94
CA ARG A 237 -5.27 17.50 -15.62
C ARG A 237 -3.93 18.20 -15.47
N VAL A 238 -3.89 19.49 -15.80
CA VAL A 238 -2.80 20.41 -15.49
C VAL A 238 -3.36 21.61 -14.75
N PHE A 239 -2.61 22.11 -13.81
CA PHE A 239 -3.04 23.25 -13.00
C PHE A 239 -1.87 24.14 -12.65
N ALA A 240 -2.16 25.44 -12.43
CA ALA A 240 -1.24 26.42 -11.89
C ALA A 240 -2.01 27.39 -10.99
N GLY A 241 -1.48 27.64 -9.82
CA GLY A 241 -2.04 28.56 -8.84
C GLY A 241 -0.96 29.42 -8.20
N TYR A 242 -1.33 30.65 -7.90
CA TYR A 242 -0.50 31.61 -7.18
C TYR A 242 -1.35 32.31 -6.12
N GLY A 243 -0.76 32.64 -5.00
CA GLY A 243 -1.46 33.18 -3.85
C GLY A 243 -0.66 34.22 -3.06
N THR A 244 -1.25 34.61 -1.93
CA THR A 244 -0.58 35.51 -0.97
C THR A 244 0.65 34.83 -0.37
N ASP A 245 1.59 35.67 0.17
CA ASP A 245 2.82 35.21 0.81
C ASP A 245 3.69 34.32 -0.12
N ASP A 246 3.71 34.66 -1.42
CA ASP A 246 4.45 33.93 -2.46
C ASP A 246 4.12 32.44 -2.51
N ARG A 247 2.91 32.07 -2.09
CA ARG A 247 2.45 30.69 -2.17
C ARG A 247 2.10 30.33 -3.60
N TYR A 248 2.62 29.20 -4.06
CA TYR A 248 2.33 28.70 -5.39
C TYR A 248 2.13 27.18 -5.40
N SER A 249 1.38 26.70 -6.36
CA SER A 249 1.22 25.27 -6.66
C SER A 249 0.93 25.11 -8.13
N ALA A 250 1.81 24.39 -8.84
CA ALA A 250 1.62 24.07 -10.24
C ALA A 250 1.98 22.60 -10.49
N GLY A 251 1.28 21.98 -11.44
CA GLY A 251 1.54 20.57 -11.72
C GLY A 251 0.48 19.96 -12.61
N GLY A 252 0.49 18.64 -12.65
CA GLY A 252 -0.50 17.88 -13.39
C GLY A 252 -0.13 16.41 -13.52
N ASN A 253 -1.06 15.70 -14.12
CA ASN A 253 -0.90 14.31 -14.53
C ASN A 253 -1.52 14.15 -15.91
N VAL A 254 -0.86 13.40 -16.79
CA VAL A 254 -1.38 13.04 -18.10
C VAL A 254 -1.12 11.56 -18.33
N SER A 255 -2.17 10.84 -18.72
CA SER A 255 -2.12 9.40 -18.97
C SER A 255 -2.58 9.09 -20.40
N PHE A 256 -1.81 8.26 -21.07
CA PHE A 256 -2.06 7.74 -22.42
C PHE A 256 -2.30 6.24 -22.32
N PHE A 257 -3.55 5.82 -22.45
CA PHE A 257 -3.95 4.42 -22.37
C PHE A 257 -4.27 3.89 -23.77
N ASN A 258 -3.67 2.76 -24.10
CA ASN A 258 -4.00 1.99 -25.30
C ASN A 258 -4.02 0.49 -24.92
N ASN A 259 -5.12 0.03 -24.34
CA ASN A 259 -5.32 -1.32 -23.81
C ASN A 259 -4.21 -1.73 -22.82
N ALA A 260 -3.26 -2.57 -23.27
CA ALA A 260 -2.15 -3.03 -22.43
C ALA A 260 -1.09 -1.96 -22.22
N ARG A 261 -0.83 -1.14 -23.25
CA ARG A 261 0.17 -0.08 -23.19
C ARG A 261 -0.38 1.14 -22.49
N ARG A 262 0.28 1.55 -21.43
CA ARG A 262 -0.06 2.71 -20.61
C ARG A 262 1.17 3.52 -20.29
N ILE A 263 1.09 4.81 -20.54
CA ILE A 263 2.11 5.77 -20.19
C ILE A 263 1.45 6.83 -19.34
N SER A 264 2.04 7.15 -18.19
CA SER A 264 1.54 8.22 -17.32
C SER A 264 2.68 9.12 -16.90
N LEU A 265 2.45 10.42 -17.02
CA LEU A 265 3.37 11.46 -16.61
C LEU A 265 2.75 12.21 -15.45
N ILE A 266 3.51 12.50 -14.41
CA ILE A 266 3.10 13.35 -13.29
C ILE A 266 4.17 14.39 -13.03
N GLY A 267 3.74 15.59 -12.64
CA GLY A 267 4.63 16.67 -12.23
C GLY A 267 3.98 17.54 -11.17
N LEU A 268 4.78 18.04 -10.23
CA LEU A 268 4.32 18.91 -9.16
C LEU A 268 5.45 19.85 -8.74
N THR A 269 5.13 21.13 -8.59
CA THR A 269 5.97 22.10 -7.91
C THR A 269 5.11 22.98 -7.01
N ASN A 270 5.50 23.12 -5.75
CA ASN A 270 4.75 23.94 -4.80
C ASN A 270 5.55 24.26 -3.53
N ASN A 271 5.06 25.24 -2.76
CA ASN A 271 5.53 25.59 -1.42
C ASN A 271 4.39 25.60 -0.38
N VAL A 272 3.37 24.79 -0.60
CA VAL A 272 2.16 24.68 0.23
C VAL A 272 1.98 23.26 0.78
N ASN A 273 3.08 22.54 0.97
CA ASN A 273 3.11 21.20 1.53
C ASN A 273 2.22 20.18 0.80
N GLN A 274 1.90 20.42 -0.49
CA GLN A 274 1.16 19.44 -1.27
C GLN A 274 2.10 18.33 -1.76
N GLN A 275 1.66 17.09 -1.62
CA GLN A 275 2.36 15.91 -2.13
C GLN A 275 1.39 15.05 -2.93
N ASN A 276 1.83 14.57 -4.09
CA ASN A 276 1.11 13.61 -4.92
C ASN A 276 1.81 12.23 -4.96
N PHE A 277 2.67 11.96 -3.97
CA PHE A 277 3.45 10.74 -3.78
C PHE A 277 3.53 10.39 -2.28
N SER A 278 4.01 9.22 -1.93
CA SER A 278 4.13 8.76 -0.55
C SER A 278 5.17 9.55 0.25
N SER A 279 4.85 9.90 1.49
CA SER A 279 5.79 10.53 2.43
C SER A 279 6.98 9.62 2.80
N GLN A 280 6.88 8.32 2.61
CA GLN A 280 7.99 7.36 2.82
C GLN A 280 9.16 7.63 1.86
N ASP A 281 8.90 8.21 0.70
CA ASP A 281 9.92 8.59 -0.27
C ASP A 281 10.82 9.73 0.22
N LEU A 282 10.39 10.47 1.23
CA LEU A 282 11.20 11.53 1.86
C LEU A 282 12.23 10.99 2.86
N LEU A 283 12.03 9.78 3.36
CA LEU A 283 12.82 9.20 4.46
C LEU A 283 13.89 8.21 3.98
N GLY A 284 13.89 7.82 2.74
CA GLY A 284 14.76 6.87 2.02
C GLY A 284 16.02 6.34 2.72
N VAL A 285 17.07 6.16 1.96
CA VAL A 285 18.33 5.51 2.35
C VAL A 285 19.06 6.25 3.48
N THR A 286 18.84 7.56 3.62
CA THR A 286 19.59 8.41 4.56
C THR A 286 18.95 8.57 5.93
N SER A 287 17.75 8.05 6.15
CA SER A 287 16.97 8.28 7.37
C SER A 287 17.42 7.51 8.62
N SER A 288 18.48 6.70 8.54
CA SER A 288 18.94 5.87 9.66
C SER A 288 19.91 6.56 10.61
N GLY A 289 20.16 7.84 10.43
CA GLY A 289 21.08 8.61 11.30
C GLY A 289 20.44 9.88 11.81
N ASN A 290 20.49 10.04 13.06
CA ASN A 290 20.28 11.27 13.80
C ASN A 290 18.84 11.79 13.93
N ARG A 291 17.99 11.02 14.64
CA ARG A 291 17.06 11.65 15.56
C ARG A 291 17.61 11.43 16.96
N GLY A 292 18.21 12.45 17.50
CA GLY A 292 18.68 12.48 18.86
C GLY A 292 17.58 11.99 19.80
N GLY A 293 17.92 11.01 20.63
CA GLY A 293 17.21 10.64 21.85
C GLY A 293 15.75 10.31 21.71
N GLY A 294 15.40 9.25 21.00
CA GLY A 294 14.08 8.67 21.04
C GLY A 294 14.12 7.26 20.48
N GLY A 295 13.90 6.28 21.34
CA GLY A 295 13.96 4.85 21.02
C GLY A 295 13.31 4.50 19.69
N ARG A 296 14.11 4.24 18.70
CA ARG A 296 13.64 3.70 17.42
C ARG A 296 13.18 2.27 17.64
N ARG A 297 11.94 2.03 17.36
CA ARG A 297 11.39 0.69 17.17
C ARG A 297 12.35 -0.11 16.31
N GLY A 298 12.92 -1.17 16.90
CA GLY A 298 13.61 -2.21 16.15
C GLY A 298 12.74 -2.67 15.00
N GLY A 299 13.34 -2.75 13.82
CA GLY A 299 12.68 -3.16 12.61
C GLY A 299 12.07 -4.55 12.75
N GLY A 300 10.79 -4.59 12.86
CA GLY A 300 9.94 -5.73 12.67
C GLY A 300 8.71 -5.22 11.95
N GLY A 301 8.51 -5.63 10.71
CA GLY A 301 7.40 -5.21 9.88
C GLY A 301 6.05 -5.39 10.59
N GLY A 302 5.50 -4.32 11.02
CA GLY A 302 4.21 -4.25 11.66
C GLY A 302 3.83 -2.78 11.75
N GLY A 303 3.18 -2.26 10.70
CA GLY A 303 2.66 -0.91 10.66
C GLY A 303 1.76 -0.63 11.86
N GLY A 304 2.31 -0.01 12.88
CA GLY A 304 1.54 0.70 13.86
C GLY A 304 1.02 1.98 13.22
N GLY A 305 -0.08 1.85 12.45
CA GLY A 305 -0.84 3.02 12.06
C GLY A 305 -1.32 3.71 13.30
N ASN A 306 -0.83 4.92 13.55
CA ASN A 306 -1.58 5.87 14.34
C ASN A 306 -2.92 6.02 13.62
N PHE A 307 -3.98 5.44 14.17
CA PHE A 307 -5.34 5.74 13.77
C PHE A 307 -5.63 7.20 14.17
N ARG A 308 -5.15 8.13 13.37
CA ARG A 308 -5.72 9.47 13.35
C ARG A 308 -6.94 9.38 12.47
N GLY A 309 -8.10 9.63 13.05
CA GLY A 309 -9.37 9.56 12.38
C GLY A 309 -9.33 10.26 11.03
N GLY A 310 -9.69 9.51 10.00
CA GLY A 310 -9.75 10.00 8.64
C GLY A 310 -10.84 11.05 8.50
N GLY A 311 -10.48 12.30 8.65
CA GLY A 311 -11.30 13.39 8.13
C GLY A 311 -11.30 13.31 6.62
N GLY A 312 -12.45 13.40 6.00
CA GLY A 312 -12.61 13.41 4.55
C GLY A 312 -11.66 14.41 3.90
N GLY A 313 -10.71 13.90 3.12
CA GLY A 313 -9.71 14.75 2.50
C GLY A 313 -10.29 15.46 1.28
N ASN A 314 -10.45 16.72 1.39
CA ASN A 314 -10.48 17.63 0.27
C ASN A 314 -9.05 17.96 -0.17
N ASN A 315 -8.90 18.51 -1.36
CA ASN A 315 -7.65 19.07 -1.90
C ASN A 315 -6.94 20.08 -0.97
N PHE A 316 -7.53 20.42 0.15
CA PHE A 316 -7.05 21.35 1.18
C PHE A 316 -6.42 20.65 2.39
N SER A 317 -6.56 19.33 2.57
CA SER A 317 -5.97 18.66 3.73
C SER A 317 -4.46 18.53 3.54
N VAL A 318 -3.75 19.48 4.06
CA VAL A 318 -2.32 19.36 4.31
C VAL A 318 -2.16 18.43 5.50
N GLY A 319 -1.39 17.35 5.34
CA GLY A 319 -1.05 16.47 6.47
C GLY A 319 -0.37 17.26 7.58
N GLN A 320 -0.42 16.77 8.83
CA GLN A 320 0.46 17.29 9.86
C GLN A 320 1.90 17.00 9.45
N GLN A 321 2.54 17.99 8.88
CA GLN A 321 3.94 17.91 8.48
C GLN A 321 4.77 18.71 9.48
N SER A 322 5.97 18.23 9.76
CA SER A 322 6.95 18.99 10.50
C SER A 322 7.54 19.99 9.52
N GLY A 323 7.16 21.29 9.65
CA GLY A 323 7.70 22.38 8.87
C GLY A 323 6.95 22.69 7.55
N ILE A 324 7.52 23.61 6.80
CA ILE A 324 7.03 24.07 5.49
C ILE A 324 7.98 23.56 4.40
N ALA A 325 7.44 22.78 3.47
CA ALA A 325 8.21 22.17 2.40
C ALA A 325 7.97 22.84 1.05
N LYS A 326 9.05 23.19 0.36
CA LYS A 326 9.08 23.45 -1.07
C LYS A 326 9.41 22.16 -1.79
N THR A 327 8.52 21.71 -2.67
CA THR A 327 8.61 20.40 -3.31
C THR A 327 8.58 20.53 -4.83
N ASN A 328 9.52 19.86 -5.51
CA ASN A 328 9.52 19.66 -6.95
C ASN A 328 9.56 18.16 -7.22
N ALA A 329 8.61 17.63 -7.99
CA ALA A 329 8.53 16.21 -8.28
C ALA A 329 8.17 15.97 -9.74
N PHE A 330 8.73 14.90 -10.30
CA PHE A 330 8.44 14.43 -11.65
C PHE A 330 8.41 12.90 -11.65
N GLY A 331 7.44 12.31 -12.35
CA GLY A 331 7.35 10.87 -12.49
C GLY A 331 6.87 10.44 -13.86
N ILE A 332 7.42 9.32 -14.34
CA ILE A 332 6.96 8.62 -15.52
C ILE A 332 6.70 7.16 -15.17
N ASN A 333 5.59 6.64 -15.65
CA ASN A 333 5.23 5.24 -15.52
C ASN A 333 4.90 4.66 -16.91
N TYR A 334 5.44 3.48 -17.18
CA TYR A 334 5.18 2.71 -18.38
C TYR A 334 4.74 1.30 -18.02
N SER A 335 3.71 0.77 -18.67
CA SER A 335 3.36 -0.64 -18.61
C SER A 335 2.83 -1.12 -19.96
N ASP A 336 3.18 -2.34 -20.36
CA ASP A 336 2.75 -2.94 -21.63
C ASP A 336 2.77 -4.47 -21.55
N ALA A 337 2.16 -5.11 -22.57
CA ALA A 337 2.32 -6.52 -22.86
C ALA A 337 3.03 -6.67 -24.21
N TRP A 338 4.25 -7.19 -24.18
CA TRP A 338 5.03 -7.45 -25.40
C TRP A 338 4.68 -8.84 -25.93
N GLY A 339 3.75 -8.86 -26.90
CA GLY A 339 3.15 -10.10 -27.39
C GLY A 339 2.29 -10.79 -26.32
N LYS A 340 2.23 -12.13 -26.35
CA LYS A 340 1.40 -12.94 -25.42
C LYS A 340 2.16 -13.46 -24.20
N LYS A 341 3.48 -13.26 -24.15
CA LYS A 341 4.36 -13.93 -23.19
C LYS A 341 5.01 -13.00 -22.18
N ILE A 342 5.15 -11.72 -22.48
CA ILE A 342 5.89 -10.78 -21.64
C ILE A 342 4.98 -9.67 -21.17
N ASP A 343 4.85 -9.54 -19.85
CA ASP A 343 4.26 -8.38 -19.20
C ASP A 343 5.39 -7.53 -18.60
N VAL A 344 5.46 -6.24 -18.95
CA VAL A 344 6.50 -5.32 -18.50
C VAL A 344 5.87 -4.11 -17.85
N SER A 345 6.47 -3.63 -16.76
CA SER A 345 6.18 -2.34 -16.17
C SER A 345 7.46 -1.70 -15.64
N GLY A 346 7.51 -0.38 -15.69
CA GLY A 346 8.61 0.39 -15.15
C GLY A 346 8.18 1.80 -14.79
N SER A 347 8.84 2.37 -13.80
CA SER A 347 8.62 3.75 -13.40
C SER A 347 9.92 4.42 -12.99
N TYR A 348 10.02 5.69 -13.30
CA TYR A 348 11.03 6.60 -12.77
C TYR A 348 10.32 7.70 -12.00
N PHE A 349 10.85 8.05 -10.84
CA PHE A 349 10.35 9.12 -10.02
C PHE A 349 11.49 9.94 -9.45
N PHE A 350 11.41 11.25 -9.64
CA PHE A 350 12.32 12.24 -9.08
C PHE A 350 11.56 13.12 -8.08
N ASN A 351 12.17 13.39 -6.94
CA ASN A 351 11.66 14.32 -5.95
C ASN A 351 12.80 15.14 -5.35
N ASN A 352 12.62 16.45 -5.31
CA ASN A 352 13.43 17.38 -4.54
C ASN A 352 12.52 18.11 -3.56
N SER A 353 12.80 17.99 -2.27
CA SER A 353 12.09 18.74 -1.23
C SER A 353 13.08 19.52 -0.37
N ASN A 354 12.74 20.76 -0.07
CA ASN A 354 13.43 21.59 0.91
C ASN A 354 12.43 21.95 2.01
N THR A 355 12.65 21.44 3.22
CA THR A 355 11.75 21.60 4.37
C THR A 355 12.42 22.43 5.44
N SER A 356 11.82 23.56 5.79
CA SER A 356 12.20 24.39 6.93
C SER A 356 11.24 24.12 8.09
N ASN A 357 11.77 23.89 9.27
CA ASN A 357 10.97 23.64 10.48
C ASN A 357 11.54 24.42 11.66
N ASP A 358 10.66 25.07 12.40
CA ASP A 358 10.90 25.63 13.72
C ASP A 358 10.12 24.73 14.70
N GLN A 359 10.84 24.13 15.64
CA GLN A 359 10.31 23.09 16.53
C GLN A 359 10.57 23.45 17.98
N THR A 360 9.56 23.26 18.81
CA THR A 360 9.68 23.32 20.27
C THR A 360 9.42 21.93 20.84
N ILE A 361 10.30 21.47 21.71
CA ILE A 361 10.18 20.19 22.43
C ILE A 361 10.14 20.46 23.92
N ASN A 362 9.18 19.85 24.62
CA ASN A 362 9.20 19.70 26.06
C ASN A 362 9.25 18.20 26.37
N ARG A 363 10.33 17.77 27.06
CA ARG A 363 10.55 16.37 27.42
C ARG A 363 10.76 16.23 28.93
N GLN A 364 10.01 15.30 29.50
CA GLN A 364 10.19 14.85 30.87
C GLN A 364 10.84 13.47 30.86
N ASN A 365 12.09 13.37 31.28
CA ASN A 365 12.83 12.12 31.45
C ASN A 365 12.62 11.57 32.86
N PHE A 366 12.32 10.29 33.00
CA PHE A 366 12.16 9.62 34.27
C PHE A 366 13.53 9.27 34.87
N ILE A 367 13.79 9.62 36.11
CA ILE A 367 15.04 9.29 36.80
C ILE A 367 14.79 8.30 37.92
N THR A 368 13.95 8.66 38.89
CA THR A 368 13.56 7.84 40.03
C THR A 368 12.07 8.00 40.26
N LYS A 369 11.53 7.34 41.31
CA LYS A 369 10.13 7.42 41.68
C LYS A 369 9.62 8.87 41.88
N ASP A 370 10.46 9.75 42.46
CA ASP A 370 10.08 11.10 42.87
C ASP A 370 10.90 12.19 42.15
N SER A 371 11.65 11.83 41.09
CA SER A 371 12.53 12.77 40.39
C SER A 371 12.44 12.59 38.89
N SER A 372 12.25 13.69 38.21
CA SER A 372 12.28 13.80 36.75
C SER A 372 13.21 14.91 36.31
N GLN A 373 13.77 14.74 35.14
CA GLN A 373 14.55 15.75 34.42
C GLN A 373 13.72 16.31 33.30
N TYR A 374 13.66 17.62 33.21
CA TYR A 374 12.93 18.35 32.17
C TYR A 374 13.91 18.95 31.18
N TYR A 375 13.65 18.71 29.92
CA TYR A 375 14.45 19.25 28.82
C TYR A 375 13.54 20.02 27.88
N ASP A 376 13.77 21.32 27.77
CA ASP A 376 13.10 22.25 26.89
C ASP A 376 14.05 22.59 25.76
N GLU A 377 13.60 22.40 24.51
CA GLU A 377 14.40 22.61 23.32
C GLU A 377 13.65 23.47 22.30
N ASN A 378 14.35 24.45 21.73
CA ASN A 378 13.96 25.09 20.50
C ASN A 378 14.97 24.77 19.41
N SER A 379 14.48 24.37 18.23
CA SER A 379 15.35 24.03 17.11
C SER A 379 14.83 24.59 15.79
N ILE A 380 15.75 25.08 14.98
CA ILE A 380 15.48 25.52 13.61
C ILE A 380 16.25 24.60 12.66
N SER A 381 15.52 23.92 11.80
CA SER A 381 16.10 22.98 10.86
C SER A 381 15.74 23.30 9.43
N ASN A 382 16.68 23.09 8.51
CA ASN A 382 16.48 23.13 7.07
C ASN A 382 16.99 21.82 6.48
N ASN A 383 16.13 21.10 5.77
CA ASN A 383 16.41 19.77 5.25
C ASN A 383 16.11 19.71 3.76
N GLN A 384 17.16 19.63 2.94
CA GLN A 384 17.06 19.48 1.50
C GLN A 384 17.31 18.02 1.12
N ASN A 385 16.36 17.42 0.43
CA ASN A 385 16.39 16.02 0.04
C ASN A 385 16.16 15.88 -1.47
N TYR A 386 17.07 15.17 -2.14
CA TYR A 386 16.97 14.75 -3.54
C TYR A 386 16.82 13.24 -3.58
N ASN A 387 15.76 12.76 -4.20
CA ASN A 387 15.49 11.35 -4.31
C ASN A 387 15.18 10.96 -5.76
N ASN A 388 15.85 9.92 -6.26
CA ASN A 388 15.62 9.33 -7.58
C ASN A 388 15.29 7.87 -7.41
N ARG A 389 14.14 7.43 -7.88
CA ARG A 389 13.68 6.05 -7.77
C ARG A 389 13.34 5.47 -9.13
N VAL A 390 13.89 4.30 -9.40
CA VAL A 390 13.60 3.48 -10.57
C VAL A 390 13.01 2.16 -10.11
N ASN A 391 11.88 1.77 -10.67
CA ASN A 391 11.31 0.44 -10.49
C ASN A 391 11.13 -0.21 -11.85
N PHE A 392 11.39 -1.51 -11.91
CA PHE A 392 11.21 -2.32 -13.11
C PHE A 392 10.67 -3.69 -12.73
N ARG A 393 9.71 -4.18 -13.51
CA ARG A 393 9.16 -5.53 -13.37
C ARG A 393 8.94 -6.13 -14.74
N LEU A 394 9.41 -7.35 -14.92
CA LEU A 394 9.22 -8.15 -16.12
C LEU A 394 8.74 -9.55 -15.71
N ASP A 395 7.57 -9.94 -16.20
CA ASP A 395 7.02 -11.30 -16.05
C ASP A 395 7.04 -11.98 -17.43
N TYR A 396 7.95 -12.91 -17.63
CA TYR A 396 8.16 -13.63 -18.88
C TYR A 396 7.67 -15.08 -18.76
N LYS A 397 6.64 -15.41 -19.49
CA LYS A 397 6.13 -16.78 -19.67
C LYS A 397 6.87 -17.44 -20.83
N ILE A 398 7.88 -18.22 -20.51
CA ILE A 398 8.69 -18.95 -21.50
C ILE A 398 7.77 -19.89 -22.27
N ASP A 399 7.00 -20.68 -21.51
CA ASP A 399 5.99 -21.61 -22.01
C ASP A 399 4.85 -21.77 -21.00
N SER A 400 3.98 -22.80 -21.14
CA SER A 400 2.86 -23.08 -20.23
C SER A 400 3.31 -23.46 -18.81
N ASN A 401 4.51 -24.00 -18.66
CA ASN A 401 5.02 -24.58 -17.43
C ASN A 401 6.12 -23.74 -16.78
N ASN A 402 6.83 -22.93 -17.56
CA ASN A 402 8.00 -22.19 -17.14
C ASN A 402 7.79 -20.68 -17.24
N SER A 403 8.17 -19.96 -16.20
CA SER A 403 8.18 -18.49 -16.21
C SER A 403 9.32 -17.92 -15.37
N ILE A 404 9.79 -16.74 -15.77
CA ILE A 404 10.77 -15.95 -15.03
C ILE A 404 10.13 -14.61 -14.71
N LEU A 405 10.26 -14.21 -13.46
CA LEU A 405 9.90 -12.89 -12.97
C LEU A 405 11.17 -12.18 -12.54
N ILE A 406 11.35 -10.95 -13.01
CA ILE A 406 12.43 -10.06 -12.58
C ILE A 406 11.79 -8.80 -12.02
N THR A 407 12.14 -8.44 -10.77
CA THR A 407 11.70 -7.21 -10.14
C THR A 407 12.93 -6.47 -9.60
N THR A 408 13.14 -5.25 -10.09
CA THR A 408 14.29 -4.43 -9.72
C THR A 408 13.83 -3.08 -9.19
N GLY A 409 14.35 -2.67 -8.05
CA GLY A 409 14.18 -1.35 -7.47
C GLY A 409 15.54 -0.72 -7.20
N LEU A 410 15.69 0.53 -7.62
CA LEU A 410 16.90 1.32 -7.42
C LEU A 410 16.50 2.69 -6.87
N ASN A 411 17.11 3.09 -5.77
CA ASN A 411 16.88 4.38 -5.13
C ASN A 411 18.22 5.06 -4.87
N PHE A 412 18.36 6.29 -5.33
CA PHE A 412 19.49 7.18 -5.02
C PHE A 412 18.97 8.36 -4.23
N GLN A 413 19.65 8.69 -3.15
CA GLN A 413 19.28 9.80 -2.30
C GLN A 413 20.49 10.64 -1.91
N ASN A 414 20.29 11.96 -1.90
CA ASN A 414 21.19 12.94 -1.30
C ASN A 414 20.38 13.83 -0.37
N ASN A 415 20.86 13.98 0.87
CA ASN A 415 20.20 14.74 1.91
C ASN A 415 21.20 15.70 2.56
N ASN A 416 20.96 17.01 2.45
CA ASN A 416 21.68 18.06 3.14
C ASN A 416 20.79 18.63 4.24
N SER A 417 21.29 18.72 5.46
CA SER A 417 20.52 19.29 6.56
C SER A 417 21.36 20.18 7.44
N THR A 418 20.75 21.26 7.90
CA THR A 418 21.27 22.13 8.97
C THR A 418 20.29 22.08 10.14
N ASN A 419 20.81 22.06 11.36
CA ASN A 419 19.99 22.05 12.56
C ASN A 419 20.66 22.89 13.66
N LEU A 420 20.04 24.01 13.99
CA LEU A 420 20.43 24.88 15.11
C LEU A 420 19.52 24.53 16.28
N VAL A 421 20.10 24.24 17.43
CA VAL A 421 19.40 23.83 18.65
C VAL A 421 19.84 24.64 19.84
N SER A 422 18.88 25.10 20.62
CA SER A 422 19.07 25.67 21.95
C SER A 422 18.22 24.89 22.94
N GLY A 423 18.84 24.33 23.96
CA GLY A 423 18.20 23.47 24.95
C GLY A 423 18.53 23.82 26.39
N VAL A 424 17.57 23.65 27.28
CA VAL A 424 17.71 23.86 28.72
C VAL A 424 17.30 22.59 29.44
N ASN A 425 18.15 22.16 30.34
CA ASN A 425 17.95 20.94 31.14
C ASN A 425 17.86 21.28 32.61
N SER A 426 16.81 20.84 33.30
CA SER A 426 16.57 21.11 34.70
C SER A 426 16.09 19.88 35.48
N LEU A 427 16.35 19.84 36.78
CA LEU A 427 15.84 18.82 37.69
C LEU A 427 14.57 19.35 38.37
N ASN A 428 13.47 18.58 38.22
CA ASN A 428 12.18 18.90 38.80
C ASN A 428 11.69 20.33 38.46
N GLN A 429 12.05 20.87 37.27
CA GLN A 429 11.73 22.23 36.81
C GLN A 429 12.26 23.37 37.69
N GLN A 430 13.12 23.11 38.66
CA GLN A 430 13.59 24.10 39.66
C GLN A 430 15.10 24.32 39.56
N ASN A 431 15.86 23.24 39.44
CA ASN A 431 17.31 23.30 39.50
C ASN A 431 17.88 23.18 38.06
N LEU A 432 18.46 24.27 37.59
CA LEU A 432 19.14 24.27 36.31
C LEU A 432 20.37 23.36 36.35
N LEU A 433 20.44 22.39 35.40
CA LEU A 433 21.55 21.44 35.30
C LEU A 433 22.51 21.85 34.20
N SER A 434 21.96 22.17 33.03
CA SER A 434 22.77 22.53 31.86
C SER A 434 21.99 23.31 30.82
N GLN A 435 22.73 24.07 30.00
CA GLN A 435 22.26 24.66 28.77
C GLN A 435 23.11 24.14 27.61
N THR A 436 22.51 23.97 26.44
CA THR A 436 23.20 23.50 25.23
C THR A 436 22.81 24.36 24.04
N GLU A 437 23.81 24.74 23.28
CA GLU A 437 23.63 25.32 21.95
C GLU A 437 24.46 24.53 20.98
N TYR A 438 23.90 24.07 19.86
CA TYR A 438 24.67 23.40 18.84
C TYR A 438 24.13 23.62 17.43
N ASP A 439 25.08 23.60 16.51
CA ASP A 439 24.86 23.62 15.06
C ASP A 439 25.37 22.29 14.47
N ILE A 440 24.48 21.58 13.79
CA ILE A 440 24.82 20.37 13.05
C ILE A 440 24.56 20.61 11.57
N ASN A 441 25.61 20.45 10.77
CA ASN A 441 25.54 20.45 9.32
C ASN A 441 25.85 19.05 8.80
N SER A 442 24.89 18.42 8.11
CA SER A 442 25.00 17.05 7.63
C SER A 442 24.83 16.97 6.13
N ASN A 443 25.72 16.20 5.48
CA ASN A 443 25.62 15.82 4.07
C ASN A 443 25.62 14.31 3.96
N ASN A 444 24.48 13.72 3.64
CA ASN A 444 24.30 12.28 3.55
C ASN A 444 23.88 11.86 2.14
N LYS A 445 24.61 10.91 1.55
CA LYS A 445 24.29 10.37 0.22
C LYS A 445 24.33 8.84 0.24
N GLY A 446 23.51 8.23 -0.57
CA GLY A 446 23.49 6.78 -0.64
C GLY A 446 22.60 6.24 -1.73
N TYR A 447 22.70 4.93 -1.90
CA TYR A 447 21.81 4.19 -2.80
C TYR A 447 21.35 2.87 -2.16
N SER A 448 20.20 2.42 -2.63
CA SER A 448 19.64 1.10 -2.33
C SER A 448 19.27 0.44 -3.64
N PHE A 449 19.82 -0.75 -3.88
CA PHE A 449 19.49 -1.61 -5.01
C PHE A 449 18.89 -2.91 -4.49
N ASN A 450 17.66 -3.19 -4.92
CA ASN A 450 16.95 -4.43 -4.61
C ASN A 450 16.60 -5.12 -5.91
N ASN A 451 16.95 -6.39 -6.04
CA ASN A 451 16.62 -7.18 -7.22
C ASN A 451 16.14 -8.56 -6.79
N GLU A 452 15.07 -9.01 -7.41
CA GLU A 452 14.50 -10.35 -7.25
C GLU A 452 14.35 -10.99 -8.62
N ILE A 453 14.94 -12.17 -8.79
CA ILE A 453 14.76 -13.03 -9.94
C ILE A 453 14.10 -14.31 -9.45
N LEU A 454 12.92 -14.63 -9.98
CA LEU A 454 12.15 -15.80 -9.58
C LEU A 454 11.85 -16.66 -10.79
N PHE A 455 12.50 -17.82 -10.86
CA PHE A 455 12.18 -18.87 -11.81
C PHE A 455 11.09 -19.77 -11.23
N ARG A 456 10.10 -20.12 -12.03
CA ARG A 456 8.94 -20.94 -11.65
C ARG A 456 8.73 -22.04 -12.67
N HIS A 457 8.62 -23.28 -12.20
CA HIS A 457 8.29 -24.46 -13.00
C HIS A 457 7.10 -25.22 -12.40
N ALA A 458 6.09 -25.48 -13.20
CA ALA A 458 4.93 -26.30 -12.86
C ALA A 458 5.02 -27.64 -13.58
N PHE A 459 4.99 -28.75 -12.83
CA PHE A 459 5.02 -30.08 -13.41
C PHE A 459 3.64 -30.49 -13.96
N PRO A 460 3.54 -31.52 -14.83
CA PRO A 460 2.27 -32.05 -15.32
C PRO A 460 1.33 -32.52 -14.21
N LYS A 461 1.88 -33.06 -13.12
CA LYS A 461 1.09 -33.41 -11.92
C LYS A 461 0.59 -32.12 -11.24
N ARG A 462 -0.72 -31.94 -11.28
CA ARG A 462 -1.36 -30.73 -10.74
C ARG A 462 -0.97 -30.50 -9.27
N GLY A 463 -0.44 -29.31 -8.97
CA GLY A 463 0.00 -28.92 -7.64
C GLY A 463 1.45 -29.28 -7.31
N ARG A 464 2.16 -30.01 -8.17
CA ARG A 464 3.62 -30.18 -8.07
C ARG A 464 4.29 -28.99 -8.74
N SER A 465 5.20 -28.33 -8.02
CA SER A 465 5.94 -27.19 -8.56
C SER A 465 7.30 -27.06 -7.90
N VAL A 466 8.22 -26.44 -8.62
CA VAL A 466 9.49 -25.98 -8.06
C VAL A 466 9.66 -24.50 -8.39
N SER A 467 10.19 -23.74 -7.48
CA SER A 467 10.59 -22.35 -7.72
C SER A 467 11.94 -22.07 -7.10
N LEU A 468 12.71 -21.24 -7.79
CA LEU A 468 14.03 -20.76 -7.35
C LEU A 468 14.02 -19.24 -7.41
N GLY A 469 14.05 -18.61 -6.25
CA GLY A 469 14.22 -17.17 -6.08
C GLY A 469 15.67 -16.83 -5.80
N PHE A 470 16.19 -15.79 -6.42
CA PHE A 470 17.47 -15.17 -6.13
C PHE A 470 17.24 -13.69 -5.85
N ASN A 471 17.57 -13.25 -4.64
CA ASN A 471 17.40 -11.87 -4.21
C ASN A 471 18.76 -11.26 -3.88
N THR A 472 18.97 -10.04 -4.35
CA THR A 472 20.10 -9.20 -3.99
C THR A 472 19.62 -7.90 -3.38
N ASN A 473 20.29 -7.47 -2.31
CA ASN A 473 20.03 -6.18 -1.68
C ASN A 473 21.39 -5.52 -1.38
N PHE A 474 21.65 -4.39 -2.02
CA PHE A 474 22.84 -3.59 -1.83
C PHE A 474 22.44 -2.22 -1.31
N ASN A 475 23.01 -1.83 -0.16
CA ASN A 475 22.81 -0.51 0.42
C ASN A 475 24.18 0.10 0.67
N ASN A 476 24.34 1.32 0.22
CA ASN A 476 25.51 2.16 0.51
C ASN A 476 25.02 3.48 1.09
N ARG A 477 25.74 3.95 2.10
CA ARG A 477 25.49 5.24 2.70
C ARG A 477 26.78 5.86 3.16
N ASN A 478 27.03 7.08 2.70
CA ASN A 478 28.12 7.92 3.14
C ASN A 478 27.54 9.19 3.76
N GLY A 479 28.15 9.67 4.82
CA GLY A 479 27.67 10.87 5.52
C GLY A 479 28.81 11.64 6.15
N GLU A 480 28.80 12.94 5.99
CA GLU A 480 29.67 13.89 6.68
C GLU A 480 28.81 14.73 7.62
N ASN A 481 29.20 14.82 8.88
CA ASN A 481 28.48 15.58 9.89
C ASN A 481 29.47 16.52 10.60
N PHE A 482 29.21 17.82 10.48
CA PHE A 482 29.92 18.86 11.22
C PHE A 482 29.09 19.21 12.46
N LEU A 483 29.70 19.10 13.64
CA LEU A 483 29.11 19.48 14.93
C LEU A 483 29.91 20.66 15.50
N ASN A 484 29.22 21.74 15.80
CA ASN A 484 29.73 22.82 16.62
C ASN A 484 28.78 22.98 17.81
N ALA A 485 29.27 22.72 19.01
CA ALA A 485 28.44 22.71 20.23
C ALA A 485 29.09 23.49 21.37
N GLN A 486 28.26 24.18 22.13
CA GLN A 486 28.61 24.81 23.40
C GLN A 486 27.65 24.31 24.47
N ASN A 487 28.21 23.72 25.51
CA ASN A 487 27.43 23.24 26.65
C ASN A 487 27.87 23.94 27.93
N ILE A 488 26.92 24.42 28.70
CA ILE A 488 27.16 25.07 30.00
C ILE A 488 26.55 24.18 31.07
N TYR A 489 27.37 23.69 31.99
CA TYR A 489 26.97 22.81 33.10
C TYR A 489 27.03 23.57 34.42
N TYR A 490 25.90 23.62 35.14
CA TYR A 490 25.74 24.34 36.37
C TYR A 490 25.98 23.39 37.56
N LYS A 491 27.07 23.56 38.27
CA LYS A 491 27.42 22.85 39.52
C LYS A 491 27.19 23.76 40.70
N SER A 492 27.03 23.18 41.88
CA SER A 492 26.72 23.94 43.11
C SER A 492 27.71 25.08 43.43
N ALA A 493 28.93 25.03 42.97
CA ALA A 493 29.98 26.03 43.23
C ALA A 493 30.69 26.56 41.98
N THR A 494 30.47 25.95 40.78
CA THR A 494 31.19 26.34 39.54
C THR A 494 30.30 26.13 38.31
N VAL A 495 30.56 26.93 37.32
CA VAL A 495 29.97 26.76 35.97
C VAL A 495 31.07 26.24 35.04
N ILE A 496 30.82 25.18 34.31
CA ILE A 496 31.74 24.62 33.30
C ILE A 496 31.15 24.88 31.93
N THR A 497 31.93 25.46 31.04
CA THR A 497 31.63 25.57 29.62
C THR A 497 32.49 24.60 28.86
N ASP A 498 31.81 23.74 28.08
CA ASP A 498 32.45 22.76 27.20
C ASP A 498 32.11 23.10 25.74
N THR A 499 33.12 23.20 24.88
CA THR A 499 32.99 23.50 23.47
C THR A 499 33.49 22.36 22.62
N THR A 500 32.71 21.94 21.65
CA THR A 500 33.03 20.80 20.77
C THR A 500 32.94 21.24 19.33
N GLN A 501 34.03 21.05 18.57
CA GLN A 501 34.06 21.24 17.12
C GLN A 501 34.57 19.94 16.47
N GLN A 502 33.69 19.25 15.75
CA GLN A 502 33.95 17.92 15.21
C GLN A 502 33.45 17.74 13.79
N LEU A 503 34.22 16.95 13.03
CA LEU A 503 33.81 16.39 11.75
C LEU A 503 33.73 14.88 11.88
N SER A 504 32.61 14.28 11.58
CA SER A 504 32.43 12.82 11.54
C SER A 504 32.15 12.38 10.11
N ASP A 505 33.04 11.55 9.55
CA ASP A 505 32.87 10.86 8.25
C ASP A 505 32.38 9.43 8.52
N GLN A 506 31.27 9.06 7.87
CA GLN A 506 30.62 7.77 8.04
C GLN A 506 30.45 7.07 6.70
N LYS A 507 30.91 5.82 6.60
CA LYS A 507 30.73 4.96 5.42
C LYS A 507 30.13 3.64 5.85
N ASN A 508 28.92 3.36 5.34
CA ASN A 508 28.18 2.14 5.65
C ASN A 508 27.82 1.42 4.36
N ASN A 509 28.23 0.16 4.25
CA ASN A 509 27.89 -0.73 3.16
C ASN A 509 27.20 -1.97 3.67
N THR A 510 26.16 -2.43 2.97
CA THR A 510 25.54 -3.73 3.24
C THR A 510 25.22 -4.42 1.93
N ASN A 511 25.77 -5.61 1.74
CA ASN A 511 25.50 -6.47 0.61
C ASN A 511 24.88 -7.78 1.10
N ARG A 512 23.68 -8.10 0.59
CA ARG A 512 22.96 -9.32 0.93
C ARG A 512 22.59 -10.09 -0.32
N TYR A 513 22.85 -11.38 -0.30
CA TYR A 513 22.43 -12.36 -1.29
C TYR A 513 21.57 -13.41 -0.59
N SER A 514 20.41 -13.73 -1.15
CA SER A 514 19.55 -14.79 -0.62
C SER A 514 18.94 -15.61 -1.71
N PHE A 515 18.85 -16.90 -1.48
CA PHE A 515 18.21 -17.86 -2.36
C PHE A 515 16.94 -18.39 -1.67
N ASN A 516 15.96 -18.75 -2.45
CA ASN A 516 14.72 -19.30 -1.96
C ASN A 516 14.29 -20.45 -2.88
N LEU A 517 14.64 -21.68 -2.48
CA LEU A 517 14.24 -22.89 -3.18
C LEU A 517 13.01 -23.46 -2.50
N VAL A 518 11.93 -23.62 -3.27
CA VAL A 518 10.70 -24.23 -2.77
C VAL A 518 10.22 -25.32 -3.72
N TYR A 519 9.94 -26.50 -3.16
CA TYR A 519 9.31 -27.62 -3.84
C TYR A 519 7.97 -27.92 -3.20
N THR A 520 6.93 -28.12 -4.01
CA THR A 520 5.61 -28.55 -3.54
C THR A 520 5.20 -29.89 -4.17
N GLU A 521 4.68 -30.78 -3.33
CA GLU A 521 4.19 -32.09 -3.73
C GLU A 521 2.73 -32.28 -3.29
N PRO A 522 1.80 -32.61 -4.19
CA PRO A 522 0.45 -32.97 -3.81
C PRO A 522 0.43 -34.38 -3.18
N VAL A 523 -0.09 -34.47 -1.95
CA VAL A 523 -0.26 -35.72 -1.19
C VAL A 523 -1.75 -35.99 -1.05
N GLY A 524 -2.32 -36.71 -2.03
CA GLY A 524 -3.76 -36.97 -2.10
C GLY A 524 -4.57 -35.83 -2.77
N LYS A 525 -5.91 -35.88 -2.62
CA LYS A 525 -6.82 -34.99 -3.39
C LYS A 525 -6.88 -33.54 -2.87
N ARG A 526 -6.63 -33.30 -1.58
CA ARG A 526 -6.77 -31.99 -0.92
C ARG A 526 -5.59 -31.60 -0.04
N ALA A 527 -4.52 -32.37 -0.08
CA ALA A 527 -3.34 -32.11 0.73
C ALA A 527 -2.11 -31.83 -0.14
N GLN A 528 -1.24 -31.00 0.36
CA GLN A 528 0.05 -30.67 -0.25
C GLN A 528 1.12 -30.56 0.82
N LEU A 529 2.33 -30.98 0.47
CA LEU A 529 3.54 -30.81 1.24
C LEU A 529 4.42 -29.77 0.54
N GLN A 530 4.98 -28.86 1.29
CA GLN A 530 5.99 -27.91 0.81
C GLN A 530 7.29 -28.14 1.57
N ILE A 531 8.39 -28.18 0.87
CA ILE A 531 9.74 -28.18 1.42
C ILE A 531 10.41 -26.91 0.92
N ASN A 532 11.07 -26.18 1.81
CA ASN A 532 11.80 -24.96 1.47
C ASN A 532 13.22 -24.99 2.04
N TYR A 533 14.14 -24.36 1.31
CA TYR A 533 15.52 -24.08 1.75
C TYR A 533 15.89 -22.66 1.34
N ASN A 534 16.21 -21.84 2.34
CA ASN A 534 16.40 -20.39 2.20
C ASN A 534 17.74 -19.96 2.83
N PRO A 535 18.88 -20.14 2.13
CA PRO A 535 20.15 -19.58 2.58
C PRO A 535 20.22 -18.08 2.31
N SER A 536 20.85 -17.34 3.21
CA SER A 536 21.10 -15.91 3.06
C SER A 536 22.49 -15.55 3.59
N PHE A 537 23.20 -14.74 2.83
CA PHE A 537 24.57 -14.30 3.11
C PHE A 537 24.57 -12.76 3.09
N GLN A 538 24.93 -12.16 4.20
CA GLN A 538 25.01 -10.71 4.33
C GLN A 538 26.40 -10.32 4.81
N LYS A 539 27.04 -9.37 4.12
CA LYS A 539 28.22 -8.66 4.58
C LYS A 539 27.85 -7.19 4.76
N SER A 540 28.20 -6.64 5.92
CA SER A 540 28.02 -5.23 6.24
C SER A 540 29.34 -4.68 6.77
N SER A 541 29.77 -3.51 6.26
CA SER A 541 30.91 -2.77 6.79
C SER A 541 30.45 -1.41 7.27
N ALA A 542 31.03 -0.96 8.36
CA ALA A 542 30.85 0.40 8.85
C ALA A 542 32.22 0.96 9.22
N ASP A 543 32.47 2.16 8.76
CA ASP A 543 33.67 2.95 8.98
C ASP A 543 33.21 4.35 9.40
N GLN A 544 33.54 4.73 10.63
CA GLN A 544 33.26 6.06 11.17
C GLN A 544 34.57 6.64 11.69
N GLU A 545 34.98 7.78 11.15
CA GLU A 545 36.12 8.56 11.61
C GLU A 545 35.62 9.91 12.09
N THR A 546 35.94 10.26 13.34
CA THR A 546 35.58 11.54 13.95
C THR A 546 36.85 12.32 14.26
N PHE A 547 36.95 13.53 13.74
CA PHE A 547 38.08 14.43 13.90
C PHE A 547 37.66 15.67 14.69
N ASN A 548 38.41 15.97 15.74
CA ASN A 548 38.31 17.25 16.44
C ASN A 548 39.05 18.32 15.66
N TYR A 549 38.62 19.57 15.80
CA TYR A 549 39.27 20.72 15.18
C TYR A 549 40.63 20.99 15.83
N ASP A 550 41.64 21.11 14.99
CA ASP A 550 43.02 21.48 15.40
C ASP A 550 43.19 22.97 15.17
N ASN A 551 43.25 23.72 16.28
CA ASN A 551 43.43 25.18 16.22
C ASN A 551 44.78 25.58 15.63
N THR A 552 45.82 24.71 15.76
CA THR A 552 47.16 24.98 15.23
C THR A 552 47.17 24.80 13.72
N ALA A 553 46.56 23.72 13.22
CA ALA A 553 46.48 23.40 11.82
C ALA A 553 45.31 24.05 11.10
N SER A 554 44.38 24.70 11.84
CA SER A 554 43.13 25.30 11.37
C SER A 554 42.28 24.35 10.52
N LYS A 555 42.18 23.10 10.90
CA LYS A 555 41.44 22.03 10.23
C LYS A 555 40.98 20.93 11.16
N TYR A 556 40.06 20.11 10.74
CA TYR A 556 39.65 18.88 11.41
C TYR A 556 40.68 17.80 11.10
N SER A 557 41.62 17.58 12.02
CA SER A 557 42.75 16.62 11.83
C SER A 557 43.10 15.77 13.04
N LEU A 558 42.56 16.09 14.23
CA LEU A 558 42.83 15.32 15.46
C LEU A 558 41.81 14.19 15.56
N LEU A 559 42.21 12.97 15.16
CA LEU A 559 41.35 11.80 15.23
C LEU A 559 40.94 11.49 16.67
N ASP A 560 39.65 11.46 16.92
CA ASP A 560 39.07 11.01 18.20
C ASP A 560 38.81 9.51 18.16
N THR A 561 39.66 8.73 18.78
CA THR A 561 39.59 7.29 18.79
C THR A 561 38.37 6.73 19.53
N SER A 562 37.79 7.50 20.47
CA SER A 562 36.61 7.11 21.25
C SER A 562 35.31 7.26 20.47
N LEU A 563 35.31 8.15 19.50
CA LEU A 563 34.18 8.46 18.63
C LEU A 563 34.31 7.83 17.25
N SER A 564 35.40 7.08 17.02
CA SER A 564 35.70 6.46 15.73
C SER A 564 35.70 4.94 15.83
N ASN A 565 35.27 4.27 14.79
CA ASN A 565 35.31 2.82 14.70
C ASN A 565 35.33 2.31 13.27
N LYS A 566 35.90 1.12 13.11
CA LYS A 566 35.83 0.38 11.85
C LYS A 566 35.60 -1.09 12.12
N PHE A 567 34.58 -1.66 11.45
CA PHE A 567 34.30 -3.08 11.59
C PHE A 567 33.54 -3.65 10.38
N ASP A 568 33.73 -4.96 10.19
CA ASP A 568 33.04 -5.79 9.23
C ASP A 568 32.15 -6.80 9.94
N ASN A 569 30.90 -6.92 9.52
CA ASN A 569 29.97 -7.92 10.02
C ASN A 569 29.56 -8.87 8.90
N THR A 570 29.53 -10.16 9.19
CA THR A 570 28.86 -11.15 8.35
C THR A 570 27.70 -11.77 9.11
N TYR A 571 26.55 -11.89 8.47
CA TYR A 571 25.41 -12.59 9.02
C TYR A 571 24.89 -13.60 8.00
N ASN A 572 25.20 -14.86 8.25
CA ASN A 572 24.83 -15.97 7.39
C ASN A 572 23.70 -16.78 8.01
N THR A 573 22.69 -17.10 7.24
CA THR A 573 21.55 -17.89 7.71
C THR A 573 21.29 -19.07 6.78
N GLN A 574 20.96 -20.22 7.37
CA GLN A 574 20.48 -21.41 6.68
C GLN A 574 19.13 -21.76 7.28
N ASN A 575 18.07 -21.66 6.48
CA ASN A 575 16.72 -21.97 6.92
C ASN A 575 16.15 -23.09 6.04
N THR A 576 15.77 -24.20 6.65
CA THR A 576 15.10 -25.30 5.98
C THR A 576 13.79 -25.60 6.69
N GLY A 577 12.74 -25.86 5.93
CA GLY A 577 11.42 -26.06 6.52
C GLY A 577 10.53 -27.01 5.72
N ILE A 578 9.54 -27.50 6.44
CA ILE A 578 8.48 -28.34 5.89
C ILE A 578 7.13 -27.79 6.33
N THR A 579 6.20 -27.67 5.40
CA THR A 579 4.83 -27.19 5.66
C THR A 579 3.83 -28.14 5.03
N TYR A 580 2.88 -28.61 5.81
CA TYR A 580 1.75 -29.40 5.36
C TYR A 580 0.50 -28.54 5.24
N ARG A 581 -0.22 -28.67 4.13
CA ARG A 581 -1.48 -27.96 3.86
C ARG A 581 -2.60 -28.95 3.57
N LEU A 582 -3.75 -28.73 4.18
CA LEU A 582 -4.97 -29.49 3.95
C LEU A 582 -6.12 -28.56 3.61
N GLY A 583 -6.93 -28.93 2.63
CA GLY A 583 -8.16 -28.21 2.30
C GLY A 583 -8.19 -27.63 0.88
N ASP A 584 -9.14 -26.74 0.67
CA ASP A 584 -9.40 -26.07 -0.60
C ASP A 584 -9.35 -24.53 -0.43
N ARG A 585 -9.84 -23.79 -1.46
CA ARG A 585 -9.85 -22.32 -1.41
C ARG A 585 -10.74 -21.73 -0.32
N ASN A 586 -11.78 -22.43 0.09
CA ASN A 586 -12.74 -21.93 1.07
C ASN A 586 -12.34 -22.32 2.50
N ASN A 587 -11.87 -23.55 2.67
CA ASN A 587 -11.46 -24.07 3.96
C ASN A 587 -10.07 -24.68 3.82
N MET A 588 -9.09 -24.04 4.41
CA MET A 588 -7.67 -24.41 4.30
C MET A 588 -7.00 -24.26 5.65
N ILE A 589 -6.25 -25.28 6.04
CA ILE A 589 -5.38 -25.25 7.22
C ILE A 589 -3.98 -25.65 6.75
N SER A 590 -2.97 -24.96 7.23
CA SER A 590 -1.58 -25.39 7.07
C SER A 590 -0.81 -25.22 8.37
N ALA A 591 0.17 -26.09 8.57
CA ALA A 591 1.10 -26.02 9.67
C ALA A 591 2.50 -26.39 9.17
N GLY A 592 3.50 -25.68 9.64
CA GLY A 592 4.87 -25.88 9.23
C GLY A 592 5.86 -25.61 10.35
N LEU A 593 7.01 -26.27 10.24
CA LEU A 593 8.17 -26.06 11.09
C LEU A 593 9.38 -25.82 10.19
N SER A 594 10.22 -24.90 10.58
CA SER A 594 11.53 -24.71 9.95
C SER A 594 12.61 -24.61 11.00
N TYR A 595 13.76 -25.15 10.67
CA TYR A 595 14.98 -25.00 11.44
C TYR A 595 15.84 -23.92 10.80
N GLN A 596 16.23 -22.94 11.60
CA GLN A 596 17.15 -21.88 11.17
C GLN A 596 18.42 -21.93 12.01
N TYR A 597 19.54 -22.13 11.32
CA TYR A 597 20.89 -21.88 11.83
C TYR A 597 21.35 -20.52 11.32
N SER A 598 21.92 -19.70 12.18
CA SER A 598 22.50 -18.40 11.79
C SER A 598 23.80 -18.14 12.52
N GLU A 599 24.77 -17.56 11.82
CA GLU A 599 26.07 -17.18 12.33
C GLU A 599 26.27 -15.68 12.14
N LEU A 600 26.60 -14.98 13.24
CA LEU A 600 26.94 -13.57 13.25
C LEU A 600 28.42 -13.45 13.64
N LYS A 601 29.24 -12.98 12.70
CA LYS A 601 30.63 -12.62 12.95
C LYS A 601 30.80 -11.12 12.85
N SER A 602 31.50 -10.53 13.78
CA SER A 602 31.84 -9.11 13.80
C SER A 602 33.30 -8.94 14.09
N ASP A 603 34.04 -8.38 13.13
CA ASP A 603 35.46 -8.10 13.21
C ASP A 603 35.63 -6.58 13.34
N GLN A 604 35.84 -6.11 14.55
CA GLN A 604 36.24 -4.73 14.80
C GLN A 604 37.77 -4.62 14.70
N VAL A 605 38.21 -3.73 13.82
CA VAL A 605 39.66 -3.50 13.61
C VAL A 605 40.13 -2.18 14.22
N PHE A 606 39.23 -1.29 14.59
CA PHE A 606 39.55 0.01 15.21
C PHE A 606 38.41 0.44 16.14
N PRO A 607 38.66 1.10 17.31
CA PRO A 607 39.96 1.46 17.87
C PRO A 607 40.70 0.29 18.52
N GLN A 608 39.97 -0.79 18.82
CA GLN A 608 40.51 -2.01 19.38
C GLN A 608 40.12 -3.21 18.54
N VAL A 609 41.06 -4.15 18.35
CA VAL A 609 40.76 -5.39 17.66
C VAL A 609 39.88 -6.26 18.55
N THR A 610 38.64 -6.48 18.12
CA THR A 610 37.67 -7.32 18.83
C THR A 610 36.98 -8.25 17.83
N TYR A 611 36.89 -9.52 18.18
CA TYR A 611 36.22 -10.52 17.37
C TYR A 611 35.03 -11.11 18.10
N ILE A 612 33.86 -11.06 17.50
CA ILE A 612 32.61 -11.65 18.00
C ILE A 612 32.18 -12.74 17.03
N ASN A 613 31.90 -13.93 17.52
CA ASN A 613 31.34 -15.01 16.74
C ASN A 613 30.18 -15.67 17.51
N ASN A 614 28.98 -15.35 17.14
CA ASN A 614 27.76 -15.88 17.75
C ASN A 614 27.01 -16.77 16.76
N SER A 615 26.67 -17.97 17.19
CA SER A 615 25.82 -18.88 16.43
C SER A 615 24.50 -19.11 17.15
N TYR A 616 23.42 -19.21 16.36
CA TYR A 616 22.08 -19.38 16.88
C TYR A 616 21.35 -20.48 16.13
N SER A 617 20.63 -21.32 16.89
CA SER A 617 19.79 -22.38 16.36
C SER A 617 18.36 -22.17 16.83
N ASN A 618 17.41 -22.08 15.91
CA ASN A 618 16.02 -21.80 16.22
C ASN A 618 15.08 -22.70 15.47
N ILE A 619 14.04 -23.12 16.15
CA ILE A 619 12.87 -23.75 15.52
C ILE A 619 11.82 -22.67 15.36
N LEU A 620 11.38 -22.47 14.11
CA LEU A 620 10.38 -21.49 13.75
C LEU A 620 9.11 -22.20 13.29
N ALA A 621 8.01 -21.93 13.97
CA ALA A 621 6.72 -22.52 13.64
C ALA A 621 5.84 -21.52 12.91
N ASN A 622 5.03 -22.02 11.97
CA ASN A 622 4.01 -21.26 11.29
C ASN A 622 2.72 -22.09 11.19
N ALA A 623 1.58 -21.44 11.31
CA ALA A 623 0.27 -22.04 11.08
C ALA A 623 -0.65 -21.03 10.41
N PHE A 624 -1.51 -21.53 9.54
CA PHE A 624 -2.49 -20.74 8.83
C PHE A 624 -3.81 -21.48 8.78
N ALA A 625 -4.91 -20.79 9.06
CA ALA A 625 -6.25 -21.30 8.87
C ALA A 625 -7.11 -20.26 8.13
N ARG A 626 -7.81 -20.71 7.11
CA ARG A 626 -8.86 -19.97 6.43
C ARG A 626 -10.13 -20.81 6.48
N LEU A 627 -11.18 -20.25 7.07
CA LEU A 627 -12.44 -20.92 7.29
C LEU A 627 -13.58 -20.07 6.74
N LYS A 628 -14.30 -20.58 5.78
CA LYS A 628 -15.55 -20.00 5.30
C LYS A 628 -16.67 -20.42 6.24
N LEU A 629 -17.01 -19.55 7.21
CA LEU A 629 -18.02 -19.83 8.22
C LEU A 629 -19.43 -19.82 7.63
N SER A 630 -19.67 -18.98 6.62
CA SER A 630 -20.94 -18.91 5.88
C SER A 630 -20.72 -18.37 4.46
N SER A 631 -21.80 -18.22 3.67
CA SER A 631 -21.74 -17.55 2.38
C SER A 631 -21.35 -16.05 2.50
N LYS A 632 -21.45 -15.48 3.71
CA LYS A 632 -21.22 -14.06 3.99
C LYS A 632 -20.03 -13.81 4.91
N SER A 633 -19.45 -14.84 5.53
CA SER A 633 -18.42 -14.66 6.55
C SER A 633 -17.24 -15.60 6.39
N ASN A 634 -16.05 -15.05 6.60
CA ASN A 634 -14.78 -15.75 6.58
C ASN A 634 -13.97 -15.41 7.83
N LEU A 635 -13.25 -16.41 8.33
CA LEU A 635 -12.27 -16.27 9.40
C LEU A 635 -10.90 -16.69 8.87
N ARG A 636 -9.88 -15.88 9.14
CA ARG A 636 -8.48 -16.18 8.84
C ARG A 636 -7.66 -16.05 10.12
N VAL A 637 -6.85 -17.04 10.41
CA VAL A 637 -5.93 -17.05 11.56
C VAL A 637 -4.55 -17.38 11.04
N ILE A 638 -3.58 -16.58 11.43
CA ILE A 638 -2.16 -16.74 11.07
C ILE A 638 -1.36 -16.75 12.35
N TYR A 639 -0.54 -17.76 12.55
CA TYR A 639 0.51 -17.79 13.56
C TYR A 639 1.87 -17.88 12.86
N ARG A 640 2.82 -17.08 13.30
CA ARG A 640 4.19 -17.10 12.78
C ARG A 640 5.19 -16.74 13.85
N SER A 641 6.23 -17.55 13.96
CA SER A 641 7.44 -17.18 14.68
C SER A 641 8.55 -16.73 13.73
N SER A 642 9.41 -15.83 14.18
CA SER A 642 10.55 -15.30 13.43
C SER A 642 11.66 -14.84 14.38
N VAL A 643 12.88 -14.78 13.88
CA VAL A 643 14.02 -14.23 14.60
C VAL A 643 14.60 -13.03 13.87
N ASN A 644 15.05 -12.04 14.64
CA ASN A 644 15.69 -10.84 14.13
C ASN A 644 17.02 -10.62 14.84
N PRO A 645 18.15 -10.58 14.11
CA PRO A 645 19.43 -10.25 14.71
C PRO A 645 19.48 -8.78 15.12
N PRO A 646 20.36 -8.40 16.07
CA PRO A 646 20.68 -7.01 16.31
C PRO A 646 21.20 -6.32 15.05
N SER A 647 20.89 -5.03 14.88
CA SER A 647 21.48 -4.25 13.79
C SER A 647 22.95 -3.96 14.05
N VAL A 648 23.69 -3.68 12.98
CA VAL A 648 25.10 -3.28 13.06
C VAL A 648 25.29 -2.11 14.04
N THR A 649 24.48 -1.06 13.93
CA THR A 649 24.54 0.12 14.82
C THR A 649 24.26 -0.23 16.29
N GLN A 650 23.40 -1.22 16.55
CA GLN A 650 23.15 -1.68 17.93
C GLN A 650 24.31 -2.46 18.54
N LEU A 651 25.13 -3.10 17.71
CA LEU A 651 26.31 -3.83 18.14
C LEU A 651 27.57 -2.94 18.30
N GLN A 652 27.59 -1.78 17.62
CA GLN A 652 28.74 -0.86 17.65
C GLN A 652 28.91 -0.21 19.02
N ASN A 653 29.98 -0.55 19.70
CA ASN A 653 30.34 0.05 20.97
C ASN A 653 31.11 1.38 20.80
N VAL A 654 30.46 2.31 20.09
CA VAL A 654 30.94 3.68 19.84
C VAL A 654 29.97 4.68 20.41
N ILE A 655 30.51 5.71 21.07
CA ILE A 655 29.73 6.77 21.66
C ILE A 655 29.27 7.72 20.55
N ASN A 656 27.97 7.94 20.48
CA ASN A 656 27.39 9.01 19.70
C ASN A 656 27.20 10.23 20.62
N ASN A 657 27.90 11.30 20.33
CA ASN A 657 27.92 12.56 21.08
C ASN A 657 27.26 13.72 20.33
N SER A 658 26.47 13.47 19.29
CA SER A 658 25.77 14.51 18.54
C SER A 658 24.84 15.38 19.41
N ASN A 659 24.43 14.86 20.55
CA ASN A 659 23.84 15.63 21.64
C ASN A 659 24.51 15.22 22.95
N GLN A 660 25.32 16.09 23.49
CA GLN A 660 26.11 15.81 24.70
C GLN A 660 25.30 15.78 26.01
N LEU A 661 24.01 16.03 25.95
CA LEU A 661 23.09 15.76 27.06
C LEU A 661 22.49 14.34 26.98
N PHE A 662 22.45 13.74 25.78
CA PHE A 662 21.84 12.45 25.52
C PHE A 662 22.73 11.55 24.66
N TYR A 663 23.80 11.04 25.28
CA TYR A 663 24.72 10.11 24.64
C TYR A 663 24.04 8.77 24.34
N THR A 664 24.43 8.14 23.25
CA THR A 664 24.04 6.77 22.94
C THR A 664 25.25 5.92 22.57
N THR A 665 25.21 4.63 22.88
CA THR A 665 26.23 3.67 22.47
C THR A 665 25.56 2.35 22.06
N GLY A 666 26.26 1.50 21.33
CA GLY A 666 25.81 0.14 21.07
C GLY A 666 26.22 -0.86 22.16
N ASN A 667 25.86 -2.13 21.92
CA ASN A 667 26.15 -3.24 22.82
C ASN A 667 26.50 -4.51 22.02
N PRO A 668 27.77 -4.94 21.99
CA PRO A 668 28.15 -6.11 21.25
C PRO A 668 27.57 -7.43 21.79
N ASP A 669 27.10 -7.44 23.05
CA ASP A 669 26.60 -8.64 23.74
C ASP A 669 25.13 -8.94 23.40
N LEU A 670 24.50 -8.16 22.50
CA LEU A 670 23.11 -8.33 22.15
C LEU A 670 22.84 -9.69 21.50
N GLN A 671 21.77 -10.32 21.99
CA GLN A 671 21.21 -11.54 21.45
C GLN A 671 20.13 -11.24 20.42
N GLN A 672 19.87 -12.18 19.50
CA GLN A 672 18.75 -12.07 18.59
C GLN A 672 17.40 -12.13 19.31
N GLN A 673 16.44 -11.38 18.77
CA GLN A 673 15.06 -11.39 19.23
C GLN A 673 14.30 -12.56 18.62
N TYR A 674 13.45 -13.24 19.43
CA TYR A 674 12.52 -14.24 18.96
C TYR A 674 11.08 -13.73 19.10
N THR A 675 10.41 -13.57 17.98
CA THR A 675 9.07 -12.95 17.89
C THR A 675 8.01 -13.99 17.57
N ASN A 676 6.90 -14.00 18.31
CA ASN A 676 5.70 -14.74 18.00
C ASN A 676 4.56 -13.78 17.65
N ASN A 677 3.91 -14.01 16.52
CA ASN A 677 2.78 -13.21 16.05
C ASN A 677 1.56 -14.08 15.80
N ILE A 678 0.40 -13.64 16.30
CA ILE A 678 -0.92 -14.19 15.97
C ILE A 678 -1.74 -13.08 15.34
N ILE A 679 -2.29 -13.33 14.16
CA ILE A 679 -3.16 -12.41 13.44
C ILE A 679 -4.47 -13.12 13.15
N THR A 680 -5.58 -12.57 13.63
CA THR A 680 -6.91 -13.09 13.36
C THR A 680 -7.71 -12.03 12.61
N ARG A 681 -8.37 -12.43 11.53
CA ARG A 681 -9.23 -11.56 10.72
C ARG A 681 -10.58 -12.20 10.52
N TYR A 682 -11.61 -11.51 10.88
CA TYR A 682 -12.99 -11.87 10.60
C TYR A 682 -13.59 -10.86 9.62
N THR A 683 -14.20 -11.36 8.57
CA THR A 683 -14.89 -10.56 7.56
C THR A 683 -16.31 -11.08 7.40
N TYR A 684 -17.28 -10.17 7.50
CA TYR A 684 -18.68 -10.43 7.17
C TYR A 684 -19.13 -9.39 6.13
N THR A 685 -19.76 -9.86 5.04
CA THR A 685 -20.28 -9.00 3.97
C THR A 685 -21.65 -9.48 3.55
N ASN A 686 -22.66 -8.63 3.74
CA ASN A 686 -24.01 -8.83 3.25
C ASN A 686 -24.27 -7.93 2.04
N SER A 687 -24.05 -8.48 0.85
CA SER A 687 -24.17 -7.71 -0.41
C SER A 687 -25.61 -7.17 -0.61
N ALA A 688 -26.64 -7.93 -0.22
CA ALA A 688 -28.04 -7.50 -0.39
C ALA A 688 -28.41 -6.28 0.48
N LYS A 689 -27.79 -6.16 1.66
CA LYS A 689 -27.98 -5.00 2.56
C LYS A 689 -26.86 -3.97 2.44
N SER A 690 -25.82 -4.24 1.62
CA SER A 690 -24.59 -3.44 1.50
C SER A 690 -23.92 -3.16 2.87
N GLN A 691 -23.95 -4.17 3.75
CA GLN A 691 -23.36 -4.12 5.08
C GLN A 691 -22.06 -4.91 5.13
N SER A 692 -21.06 -4.38 5.83
CA SER A 692 -19.78 -5.06 6.03
C SER A 692 -19.29 -4.90 7.46
N ILE A 693 -18.71 -5.98 8.01
CA ILE A 693 -18.02 -6.00 9.29
C ILE A 693 -16.62 -6.53 9.06
N PHE A 694 -15.64 -5.84 9.59
CA PHE A 694 -14.25 -6.28 9.64
C PHE A 694 -13.78 -6.23 11.08
N ALA A 695 -13.22 -7.32 11.56
CA ALA A 695 -12.60 -7.38 12.89
C ALA A 695 -11.22 -8.02 12.77
N ASN A 696 -10.20 -7.34 13.25
CA ASN A 696 -8.83 -7.82 13.30
C ASN A 696 -8.36 -7.89 14.74
N LEU A 697 -7.64 -8.94 15.08
CA LEU A 697 -6.88 -9.07 16.31
C LEU A 697 -5.43 -9.38 15.93
N TYR A 698 -4.50 -8.59 16.44
CA TYR A 698 -3.07 -8.80 16.34
C TYR A 698 -2.50 -8.97 17.74
N PHE A 699 -1.73 -10.03 17.95
CA PHE A 699 -1.03 -10.30 19.20
C PHE A 699 0.42 -10.65 18.90
N SER A 700 1.35 -10.03 19.63
CA SER A 700 2.79 -10.23 19.46
C SER A 700 3.49 -10.33 20.81
N THR A 701 4.39 -11.29 20.94
CA THR A 701 5.35 -11.38 22.04
C THR A 701 6.77 -11.45 21.49
N ILE A 702 7.72 -10.86 22.18
CA ILE A 702 9.13 -10.89 21.81
C ILE A 702 9.96 -11.34 23.03
N ASN A 703 10.67 -12.44 22.86
CA ASN A 703 11.70 -12.87 23.79
C ASN A 703 13.04 -12.23 23.38
N ASN A 704 13.89 -11.91 24.35
CA ASN A 704 15.10 -11.15 24.12
C ASN A 704 14.84 -9.81 23.41
N TYR A 705 13.75 -9.12 23.77
CA TYR A 705 13.41 -7.84 23.20
C TYR A 705 14.55 -6.84 23.40
N VAL A 706 15.01 -6.23 22.32
CA VAL A 706 16.03 -5.17 22.41
C VAL A 706 15.38 -3.87 22.81
N SER A 707 15.60 -3.50 24.06
CA SER A 707 15.16 -2.27 24.70
C SER A 707 16.36 -1.39 25.04
N ASN A 708 16.15 -0.31 25.77
CA ASN A 708 17.20 0.59 26.19
C ASN A 708 17.42 0.50 27.72
N ALA A 709 18.70 0.54 28.11
CA ALA A 709 19.13 0.88 29.46
C ALA A 709 19.60 2.34 29.43
N THR A 710 18.91 3.21 30.15
CA THR A 710 19.21 4.64 30.22
C THR A 710 19.76 4.97 31.61
N TYR A 711 20.92 5.57 31.64
CA TYR A 711 21.62 6.02 32.82
C TYR A 711 21.65 7.53 32.85
N THR A 712 21.16 8.13 33.92
CA THR A 712 21.29 9.57 34.17
C THR A 712 22.42 9.77 35.18
N ALA A 713 23.43 10.54 34.79
CA ALA A 713 24.59 10.78 35.62
C ALA A 713 24.22 11.61 36.87
N SER A 714 24.50 11.04 38.07
CA SER A 714 24.35 11.74 39.32
C SER A 714 25.60 12.60 39.67
N LYS A 715 26.73 12.31 39.03
CA LYS A 715 28.03 13.02 39.13
C LYS A 715 28.75 12.89 37.79
N ASP A 716 29.76 13.71 37.58
CA ASP A 716 30.60 13.60 36.37
C ASP A 716 31.29 12.25 36.33
N SER A 717 31.32 11.61 35.18
CA SER A 717 31.91 10.32 34.94
C SER A 717 32.57 10.27 33.55
N ALA A 718 33.84 9.84 33.47
CA ALA A 718 34.47 9.64 32.18
C ALA A 718 33.88 8.40 31.49
N LEU A 719 33.36 8.56 30.30
CA LEU A 719 32.94 7.47 29.43
C LEU A 719 34.11 6.95 28.58
N SER A 720 35.03 7.84 28.26
CA SER A 720 36.26 7.55 27.53
C SER A 720 37.32 8.61 27.85
N SER A 721 38.47 8.55 27.18
CA SER A 721 39.54 9.55 27.33
C SER A 721 39.11 10.97 26.86
N SER A 722 38.20 11.07 25.94
CA SER A 722 37.73 12.35 25.34
C SER A 722 36.27 12.70 25.67
N VAL A 723 35.48 11.80 26.28
CA VAL A 723 34.05 12.01 26.54
C VAL A 723 33.75 11.93 28.05
N ILE A 724 33.23 13.00 28.59
CA ILE A 724 32.77 13.08 29.97
C ILE A 724 31.22 13.11 29.99
N LEU A 725 30.60 12.20 30.71
CA LEU A 725 29.18 12.22 31.03
C LEU A 725 28.98 13.15 32.24
N HIS A 726 28.61 14.39 31.98
CA HIS A 726 28.39 15.38 33.06
C HIS A 726 27.12 15.07 33.85
N LYS A 727 27.10 15.52 35.13
CA LYS A 727 25.92 15.39 35.99
C LYS A 727 24.67 15.90 35.26
N GLY A 728 23.61 15.06 35.23
CA GLY A 728 22.37 15.35 34.53
C GLY A 728 22.34 14.94 33.07
N SER A 729 23.52 14.63 32.45
CA SER A 729 23.50 14.02 31.10
C SER A 729 23.12 12.55 31.19
N GLN A 730 22.62 12.00 30.07
CA GLN A 730 22.15 10.62 29.97
C GLN A 730 23.00 9.81 29.00
N LEU A 731 23.19 8.51 29.33
CA LEU A 731 23.71 7.51 28.42
C LEU A 731 22.68 6.42 28.19
N SER A 732 22.33 6.17 26.94
CA SER A 732 21.42 5.09 26.56
C SER A 732 22.17 3.99 25.80
N LYS A 733 21.97 2.74 26.25
CA LYS A 733 22.61 1.54 25.67
C LYS A 733 21.53 0.49 25.38
N PRO A 734 21.50 -0.17 24.20
CA PRO A 734 20.57 -1.24 23.93
C PRO A 734 20.88 -2.49 24.77
N VAL A 735 19.84 -3.14 25.29
CA VAL A 735 19.92 -4.36 26.11
C VAL A 735 18.80 -5.33 25.77
N ASN A 736 19.02 -6.63 25.96
CA ASN A 736 17.96 -7.62 25.80
C ASN A 736 17.13 -7.74 27.09
N LEU A 737 15.84 -7.56 27.00
CA LEU A 737 14.87 -7.72 28.07
C LEU A 737 13.74 -8.64 27.65
N ASN A 738 13.14 -9.35 28.60
CA ASN A 738 11.96 -10.16 28.36
C ASN A 738 10.68 -9.44 28.81
N GLY A 739 9.53 -9.91 28.31
CA GLY A 739 8.23 -9.43 28.73
C GLY A 739 7.59 -8.40 27.82
N TYR A 740 8.12 -8.20 26.60
CA TYR A 740 7.42 -7.40 25.58
C TYR A 740 6.14 -8.10 25.14
N ILE A 741 5.02 -7.38 25.17
CA ILE A 741 3.71 -7.81 24.67
C ILE A 741 3.08 -6.66 23.89
N SER A 742 2.48 -6.97 22.75
CA SER A 742 1.63 -6.04 22.01
C SER A 742 0.36 -6.74 21.55
N ALA A 743 -0.78 -6.18 21.92
CA ALA A 743 -2.10 -6.66 21.48
C ALA A 743 -2.86 -5.49 20.87
N ARG A 744 -3.46 -5.70 19.71
CA ARG A 744 -4.27 -4.68 19.02
C ARG A 744 -5.50 -5.33 18.43
N SER A 745 -6.66 -4.72 18.64
CA SER A 745 -7.89 -5.09 17.97
C SER A 745 -8.45 -3.89 17.21
N PHE A 746 -9.08 -4.18 16.09
CA PHE A 746 -9.73 -3.19 15.27
C PHE A 746 -11.03 -3.75 14.72
N PHE A 747 -12.07 -2.97 14.83
CA PHE A 747 -13.41 -3.30 14.38
C PHE A 747 -13.93 -2.18 13.47
N THR A 748 -14.49 -2.54 12.33
CA THR A 748 -15.18 -1.62 11.41
C THR A 748 -16.55 -2.18 11.08
N PHE A 749 -17.56 -1.34 11.13
CA PHE A 749 -18.90 -1.62 10.65
C PHE A 749 -19.33 -0.56 9.65
N GLY A 750 -19.61 -0.99 8.43
CA GLY A 750 -20.10 -0.13 7.35
C GLY A 750 -21.51 -0.49 6.94
N MET A 751 -22.40 0.52 6.82
CA MET A 751 -23.76 0.33 6.34
C MET A 751 -24.30 1.57 5.62
N PRO A 752 -25.19 1.40 4.62
CA PRO A 752 -25.91 2.51 4.02
C PRO A 752 -27.08 2.95 4.91
N LEU A 753 -27.23 4.25 5.09
CA LEU A 753 -28.41 4.90 5.70
C LEU A 753 -29.32 5.39 4.58
N LYS A 754 -30.27 4.56 4.18
CA LYS A 754 -31.11 4.79 2.99
C LYS A 754 -31.97 6.06 3.10
N PHE A 755 -32.43 6.40 4.32
CA PHE A 755 -33.32 7.56 4.57
C PHE A 755 -32.64 8.91 4.28
N ILE A 756 -31.30 9.00 4.46
CA ILE A 756 -30.51 10.20 4.15
C ILE A 756 -29.58 9.97 2.96
N LYS A 757 -29.72 8.86 2.23
CA LYS A 757 -28.87 8.47 1.08
C LYS A 757 -27.39 8.65 1.37
N SER A 758 -26.92 8.10 2.47
CA SER A 758 -25.53 8.24 2.94
C SER A 758 -24.99 6.90 3.40
N ASN A 759 -23.66 6.79 3.48
CA ASN A 759 -22.97 5.62 4.02
C ASN A 759 -22.38 5.98 5.39
N LEU A 760 -22.67 5.16 6.39
CA LEU A 760 -22.07 5.26 7.72
C LEU A 760 -20.99 4.21 7.87
N ASN A 761 -19.78 4.64 8.26
CA ASN A 761 -18.68 3.80 8.66
C ASN A 761 -18.37 4.09 10.13
N TRP A 762 -18.41 3.07 10.97
CA TRP A 762 -18.06 3.15 12.38
C TRP A 762 -16.83 2.28 12.66
N ASN A 763 -15.86 2.83 13.37
CA ASN A 763 -14.60 2.19 13.71
C ASN A 763 -14.40 2.21 15.22
N ALA A 764 -13.90 1.10 15.76
CA ALA A 764 -13.46 1.01 17.16
C ALA A 764 -12.14 0.23 17.22
N GLY A 765 -11.25 0.64 18.09
CA GLY A 765 -9.96 -0.04 18.26
C GLY A 765 -9.51 0.00 19.70
N VAL A 766 -8.86 -1.06 20.14
CA VAL A 766 -8.17 -1.14 21.43
C VAL A 766 -6.77 -1.68 21.18
N SER A 767 -5.77 -1.01 21.73
CA SER A 767 -4.41 -1.52 21.73
C SER A 767 -3.79 -1.49 23.13
N TYR A 768 -2.98 -2.50 23.40
CA TYR A 768 -2.18 -2.63 24.61
C TYR A 768 -0.72 -2.91 24.21
N ALA A 769 0.21 -2.21 24.83
CA ALA A 769 1.64 -2.48 24.71
C ALA A 769 2.29 -2.49 26.09
N LYS A 770 3.07 -3.53 26.35
CA LYS A 770 3.94 -3.66 27.51
C LYS A 770 5.38 -3.56 27.04
N LEU A 771 6.08 -2.50 27.43
CA LEU A 771 7.43 -2.16 27.02
C LEU A 771 8.36 -2.22 28.24
N PRO A 772 9.23 -3.24 28.34
CA PRO A 772 10.25 -3.28 29.39
C PRO A 772 11.44 -2.38 29.02
N GLY A 773 12.00 -1.68 30.01
CA GLY A 773 13.21 -0.86 29.91
C GLY A 773 13.99 -0.87 31.24
N LEU A 774 15.20 -0.31 31.24
CA LEU A 774 16.02 -0.09 32.42
C LEU A 774 16.30 1.40 32.57
N LEU A 775 16.03 1.91 33.76
CA LEU A 775 16.40 3.27 34.18
C LEU A 775 17.32 3.20 35.41
N ASN A 776 18.55 3.64 35.26
CA ASN A 776 19.58 3.55 36.32
C ASN A 776 19.68 2.13 36.93
N ASN A 777 19.69 1.08 36.07
CA ASN A 777 19.66 -0.34 36.42
C ASN A 777 18.37 -0.85 37.10
N ILE A 778 17.36 -0.01 37.25
CA ILE A 778 16.05 -0.41 37.78
C ILE A 778 15.11 -0.73 36.62
N SER A 779 14.41 -1.87 36.70
CA SER A 779 13.45 -2.26 35.67
C SER A 779 12.26 -1.30 35.66
N ASN A 780 11.99 -0.68 34.52
CA ASN A 780 10.78 0.08 34.28
C ASN A 780 9.93 -0.60 33.20
N ILE A 781 8.66 -0.78 33.50
CA ILE A 781 7.69 -1.33 32.55
C ILE A 781 6.68 -0.23 32.23
N SER A 782 6.63 0.15 30.95
CA SER A 782 5.59 1.04 30.43
C SER A 782 4.42 0.20 29.89
N ASN A 783 3.24 0.35 30.52
CA ASN A 783 1.99 -0.23 30.05
C ASN A 783 1.16 0.86 29.38
N SER A 784 0.98 0.74 28.08
CA SER A 784 0.23 1.71 27.26
C SER A 784 -1.08 1.10 26.77
N TYR A 785 -2.17 1.73 27.11
CA TYR A 785 -3.52 1.41 26.62
C TYR A 785 -3.98 2.54 25.71
N ASN A 786 -4.45 2.19 24.52
CA ASN A 786 -5.02 3.15 23.57
C ASN A 786 -6.40 2.68 23.14
N TYR A 787 -7.38 3.54 23.29
CA TYR A 787 -8.76 3.33 22.86
C TYR A 787 -9.09 4.33 21.76
N ASN A 788 -9.59 3.84 20.64
CA ASN A 788 -9.88 4.60 19.40
C ASN A 788 -11.33 4.40 19.02
N LEU A 789 -12.05 5.50 18.83
CA LEU A 789 -13.39 5.52 18.29
C LEU A 789 -13.46 6.46 17.10
N GLY A 790 -14.17 6.07 16.05
CA GLY A 790 -14.33 6.89 14.86
C GLY A 790 -15.67 6.63 14.18
N ALA A 791 -16.24 7.67 13.61
CA ALA A 791 -17.43 7.58 12.78
C ALA A 791 -17.29 8.50 11.57
N VAL A 792 -17.64 8.00 10.40
CA VAL A 792 -17.65 8.76 9.13
C VAL A 792 -18.98 8.55 8.45
N LEU A 793 -19.72 9.63 8.24
CA LEU A 793 -20.96 9.67 7.47
C LEU A 793 -20.69 10.37 6.14
N SER A 794 -20.70 9.62 5.05
CA SER A 794 -20.44 10.16 3.69
C SER A 794 -21.71 10.17 2.88
N SER A 795 -22.01 11.29 2.24
CA SER A 795 -23.16 11.41 1.35
C SER A 795 -23.04 10.50 0.12
N ASN A 796 -24.18 10.02 -0.37
CA ASN A 796 -24.32 9.31 -1.64
C ASN A 796 -25.57 9.79 -2.39
N ILE A 797 -25.84 11.11 -2.30
CA ILE A 797 -27.05 11.74 -2.78
C ILE A 797 -26.95 11.99 -4.28
N SER A 798 -25.95 12.76 -4.71
CA SER A 798 -25.74 13.13 -6.11
C SER A 798 -24.30 13.57 -6.34
N GLU A 799 -23.92 13.78 -7.60
CA GLU A 799 -22.65 14.41 -7.99
C GLU A 799 -22.58 15.91 -7.70
N TYR A 800 -23.74 16.54 -7.42
CA TYR A 800 -23.87 17.99 -7.19
C TYR A 800 -23.81 18.38 -5.72
N VAL A 801 -24.16 17.45 -4.84
CA VAL A 801 -24.17 17.66 -3.38
C VAL A 801 -23.40 16.53 -2.74
N ASP A 802 -22.27 16.86 -2.19
CA ASP A 802 -21.42 15.93 -1.44
C ASP A 802 -21.10 16.50 -0.07
N PHE A 803 -21.28 15.69 0.97
CA PHE A 803 -20.84 16.03 2.32
C PHE A 803 -20.25 14.82 3.02
N THR A 804 -19.34 15.08 3.93
CA THR A 804 -18.79 14.09 4.83
C THR A 804 -18.71 14.69 6.24
N LEU A 805 -19.34 13.99 7.19
CA LEU A 805 -19.16 14.26 8.61
C LEU A 805 -18.20 13.23 9.17
N SER A 806 -17.21 13.66 9.92
CA SER A 806 -16.22 12.77 10.54
C SER A 806 -16.02 13.12 12.00
N TYR A 807 -15.90 12.09 12.82
CA TYR A 807 -15.52 12.21 14.22
C TYR A 807 -14.50 11.12 14.55
N SER A 808 -13.48 11.48 15.31
CA SER A 808 -12.56 10.52 15.89
C SER A 808 -12.10 10.97 17.27
N ALA A 809 -11.95 10.01 18.17
CA ALA A 809 -11.44 10.20 19.51
C ALA A 809 -10.41 9.13 19.85
N ASN A 810 -9.31 9.55 20.49
CA ASN A 810 -8.28 8.65 20.98
C ASN A 810 -8.04 8.96 22.46
N ILE A 811 -8.17 7.95 23.29
CA ILE A 811 -7.86 7.99 24.72
C ILE A 811 -6.61 7.15 24.93
N ASN A 812 -5.58 7.74 25.49
CA ASN A 812 -4.33 7.07 25.80
C ASN A 812 -4.12 7.10 27.32
N ASP A 813 -3.87 5.92 27.90
CA ASP A 813 -3.52 5.75 29.30
C ASP A 813 -2.18 5.04 29.37
N VAL A 814 -1.15 5.70 29.90
CA VAL A 814 0.21 5.15 30.00
C VAL A 814 0.65 5.14 31.44
N LYS A 815 1.01 3.95 31.94
CA LYS A 815 1.43 3.69 33.32
C LYS A 815 2.84 3.13 33.33
N ASN A 816 3.73 3.81 34.03
CA ASN A 816 5.12 3.41 34.23
C ASN A 816 5.33 2.89 35.66
N THR A 817 6.09 1.81 35.80
CA THR A 817 6.31 1.19 37.14
C THR A 817 7.20 2.02 38.05
N ILE A 818 8.15 2.80 37.50
CA ILE A 818 9.03 3.68 38.30
C ILE A 818 8.28 4.90 38.81
N GLN A 819 7.37 5.47 37.97
CA GLN A 819 6.61 6.69 38.37
C GLN A 819 5.12 6.43 38.22
N PRO A 820 4.51 5.60 39.07
CA PRO A 820 3.11 5.21 38.95
C PRO A 820 2.12 6.33 39.22
N LEU A 821 2.56 7.38 39.94
CA LEU A 821 1.74 8.54 40.29
C LEU A 821 1.67 9.61 39.19
N LEU A 822 2.58 9.56 38.20
CA LEU A 822 2.51 10.44 37.04
C LEU A 822 1.39 10.00 36.13
N ASN A 823 0.40 10.87 35.98
CA ASN A 823 -0.71 10.66 35.05
C ASN A 823 -0.28 11.06 33.66
N ASN A 824 0.08 10.05 32.83
CA ASN A 824 0.44 10.22 31.43
C ASN A 824 -0.77 10.00 30.51
N ASN A 825 -1.97 10.29 30.98
CA ASN A 825 -3.19 10.15 30.22
C ASN A 825 -3.38 11.36 29.32
N TYR A 826 -3.65 11.11 28.05
CA TYR A 826 -3.98 12.17 27.13
C TYR A 826 -5.13 11.77 26.20
N PHE A 827 -5.88 12.78 25.82
CA PHE A 827 -7.05 12.64 24.97
C PHE A 827 -6.88 13.51 23.74
N THR A 828 -7.12 12.92 22.57
CA THR A 828 -7.17 13.68 21.31
C THR A 828 -8.47 13.41 20.61
N GLN A 829 -9.11 14.46 20.09
CA GLN A 829 -10.31 14.33 19.26
C GLN A 829 -10.20 15.21 18.03
N SER A 830 -10.89 14.77 16.98
CA SER A 830 -11.09 15.54 15.76
C SER A 830 -12.53 15.39 15.30
N ALA A 831 -13.22 16.50 15.09
CA ALA A 831 -14.56 16.56 14.49
C ALA A 831 -14.48 17.40 13.23
N GLY A 832 -15.06 16.93 12.11
CA GLY A 832 -14.94 17.63 10.84
C GLY A 832 -16.20 17.53 9.97
N ILE A 833 -16.44 18.58 9.20
CA ILE A 833 -17.48 18.68 8.19
C ILE A 833 -16.85 19.15 6.89
N THR A 834 -16.95 18.31 5.88
CA THR A 834 -16.55 18.62 4.50
C THR A 834 -17.80 18.72 3.65
N THR A 835 -17.96 19.78 2.88
CA THR A 835 -19.08 19.93 1.93
C THR A 835 -18.58 20.39 0.57
N ASN A 836 -19.18 19.83 -0.49
CA ASN A 836 -18.93 20.21 -1.87
C ASN A 836 -20.27 20.39 -2.57
N PHE A 837 -20.52 21.57 -3.05
CA PHE A 837 -21.68 21.91 -3.84
C PHE A 837 -21.24 22.25 -5.27
N LEU A 838 -21.90 21.68 -6.26
CA LEU A 838 -21.68 21.94 -7.66
C LEU A 838 -23.02 22.24 -8.32
N THR A 839 -23.11 23.33 -9.06
CA THR A 839 -24.30 23.64 -9.88
C THR A 839 -24.15 23.05 -11.29
N LYS A 840 -25.27 22.85 -11.99
CA LYS A 840 -25.25 22.42 -13.39
C LYS A 840 -24.54 23.41 -14.32
N LYS A 841 -24.46 24.69 -13.94
CA LYS A 841 -23.72 25.73 -14.68
C LYS A 841 -22.24 25.76 -14.38
N GLY A 842 -21.76 24.89 -13.48
CA GLY A 842 -20.33 24.76 -13.17
C GLY A 842 -19.83 25.62 -12.00
N LEU A 843 -20.70 26.44 -11.37
CA LEU A 843 -20.34 27.13 -10.14
C LEU A 843 -20.22 26.09 -9.03
N PHE A 844 -19.11 26.13 -8.27
CA PHE A 844 -18.94 25.22 -7.13
C PHE A 844 -18.46 25.96 -5.88
N PHE A 845 -18.82 25.39 -4.75
CA PHE A 845 -18.38 25.81 -3.42
C PHE A 845 -17.87 24.59 -2.64
N GLN A 846 -16.67 24.71 -2.09
CA GLN A 846 -16.05 23.69 -1.25
C GLN A 846 -15.78 24.28 0.13
N ASN A 847 -16.07 23.50 1.16
CA ASN A 847 -15.85 23.90 2.54
C ASN A 847 -15.34 22.68 3.33
N ASP A 848 -14.33 22.89 4.14
CA ASP A 848 -13.73 21.90 5.05
C ASP A 848 -13.42 22.59 6.36
N ILE A 849 -14.21 22.29 7.38
CA ILE A 849 -14.04 22.80 8.73
C ILE A 849 -13.83 21.64 9.69
N SER A 850 -12.80 21.72 10.50
CA SER A 850 -12.52 20.70 11.52
C SER A 850 -12.04 21.34 12.83
N ASN A 851 -12.54 20.81 13.92
CA ASN A 851 -12.02 21.07 15.26
C ASN A 851 -11.01 19.98 15.64
N GLN A 852 -9.88 20.39 16.21
CA GLN A 852 -8.84 19.52 16.75
C GLN A 852 -8.63 19.88 18.22
N SER A 853 -8.77 18.91 19.11
CA SER A 853 -8.56 19.12 20.55
C SER A 853 -7.59 18.10 21.12
N TYR A 854 -6.61 18.59 21.87
CA TYR A 854 -5.56 17.84 22.56
C TYR A 854 -5.58 18.22 24.01
N LYS A 855 -5.81 17.25 24.92
CA LYS A 855 -5.88 17.44 26.36
C LYS A 855 -5.00 16.45 27.10
N GLY A 856 -4.50 16.84 28.27
CA GLY A 856 -3.59 16.02 29.09
C GLY A 856 -2.13 16.06 28.61
N LEU A 857 -1.77 17.05 27.79
CA LEU A 857 -0.39 17.34 27.41
C LEU A 857 0.28 18.25 28.46
N THR A 858 1.58 18.47 28.33
CA THR A 858 2.32 19.42 29.16
C THR A 858 1.70 20.83 29.07
N ASP A 859 1.86 21.64 30.10
CA ASP A 859 1.37 23.02 30.12
C ASP A 859 1.89 23.80 28.89
N GLY A 860 0.99 24.52 28.22
CA GLY A 860 1.28 25.21 26.96
C GLY A 860 1.16 24.35 25.70
N PHE A 861 1.03 23.02 25.80
CA PHE A 861 0.82 22.13 24.66
C PHE A 861 -0.63 21.66 24.51
N ASN A 862 -1.46 21.78 25.53
CA ASN A 862 -2.91 21.55 25.36
C ASN A 862 -3.50 22.53 24.36
N GLN A 863 -4.31 22.02 23.44
CA GLN A 863 -4.83 22.82 22.33
C GLN A 863 -6.27 22.45 22.01
N ASP A 864 -7.01 23.47 21.60
CA ASP A 864 -8.32 23.35 20.98
C ASP A 864 -8.39 24.40 19.87
N TYR A 865 -8.44 23.97 18.62
CA TYR A 865 -8.40 24.88 17.48
C TYR A 865 -9.26 24.40 16.33
N TRP A 866 -9.68 25.38 15.51
CA TRP A 866 -10.44 25.15 14.31
C TRP A 866 -9.58 25.38 13.08
N LEU A 867 -9.57 24.39 12.17
CA LEU A 867 -9.00 24.56 10.84
C LEU A 867 -10.15 24.70 9.84
N TRP A 868 -10.21 25.85 9.17
CA TRP A 868 -11.28 26.15 8.22
C TRP A 868 -10.69 26.51 6.87
N ASN A 869 -10.95 25.65 5.87
CA ASN A 869 -10.52 25.82 4.49
C ASN A 869 -11.76 25.97 3.61
N MET A 870 -11.73 26.89 2.65
CA MET A 870 -12.84 27.15 1.74
C MET A 870 -12.34 27.33 0.32
N ALA A 871 -13.18 27.05 -0.66
CA ALA A 871 -12.95 27.49 -2.04
C ALA A 871 -14.28 27.77 -2.76
N ILE A 872 -14.24 28.73 -3.64
CA ILE A 872 -15.28 29.01 -4.63
C ILE A 872 -14.66 29.02 -6.02
N GLY A 873 -15.37 28.50 -6.99
CA GLY A 873 -14.84 28.48 -8.35
C GLY A 873 -15.91 28.25 -9.41
N GLN A 874 -15.50 28.46 -10.64
CA GLN A 874 -16.35 28.29 -11.80
C GLN A 874 -15.69 27.36 -12.80
N LYS A 875 -16.44 26.36 -13.26
CA LYS A 875 -16.07 25.51 -14.39
C LYS A 875 -16.59 26.12 -15.68
N PHE A 876 -15.77 26.15 -16.70
CA PHE A 876 -16.09 26.78 -17.99
C PHE A 876 -15.43 25.98 -19.13
N LEU A 877 -15.44 26.45 -20.35
CA LEU A 877 -15.11 25.74 -21.59
C LEU A 877 -16.09 24.57 -21.88
N LYS A 878 -15.95 24.03 -23.09
CA LYS A 878 -16.76 22.87 -23.51
C LYS A 878 -16.52 21.68 -22.59
N ASN A 879 -17.58 21.02 -22.17
CA ASN A 879 -17.53 19.89 -21.23
C ASN A 879 -16.89 20.23 -19.85
N GLN A 880 -16.92 21.52 -19.44
CA GLN A 880 -16.36 21.99 -18.17
C GLN A 880 -14.86 21.63 -17.99
N MET A 881 -14.09 21.68 -19.07
CA MET A 881 -12.67 21.32 -19.07
C MET A 881 -11.79 22.36 -18.40
N GLY A 882 -12.20 23.61 -18.36
CA GLY A 882 -11.53 24.71 -17.64
C GLY A 882 -12.14 24.92 -16.27
N GLU A 883 -11.33 25.21 -15.27
CA GLU A 883 -11.76 25.54 -13.92
C GLU A 883 -10.90 26.68 -13.38
N LEU A 884 -11.55 27.72 -12.84
CA LEU A 884 -10.92 28.77 -12.06
C LEU A 884 -11.43 28.68 -10.63
N LYS A 885 -10.50 28.59 -9.67
CA LYS A 885 -10.79 28.37 -8.25
C LYS A 885 -10.01 29.38 -7.40
N LEU A 886 -10.75 30.10 -6.56
CA LEU A 886 -10.19 30.89 -5.46
C LEU A 886 -10.35 30.09 -4.17
N SER A 887 -9.27 29.86 -3.48
CA SER A 887 -9.25 29.10 -2.23
C SER A 887 -8.57 29.87 -1.10
N VAL A 888 -9.00 29.63 0.13
CA VAL A 888 -8.35 30.04 1.36
C VAL A 888 -8.04 28.81 2.19
N PHE A 889 -6.80 28.73 2.65
CA PHE A 889 -6.35 27.76 3.65
C PHE A 889 -6.28 28.45 5.00
N ASP A 890 -6.73 27.76 6.07
CA ASP A 890 -6.70 28.22 7.45
C ASP A 890 -7.28 29.63 7.64
N LEU A 891 -8.54 29.81 7.28
CA LEU A 891 -9.24 31.10 7.37
C LEU A 891 -9.13 31.74 8.76
N LEU A 892 -9.08 30.94 9.82
CA LEU A 892 -9.04 31.41 11.21
C LEU A 892 -7.62 31.61 11.75
N LYS A 893 -6.58 31.30 11.00
CA LYS A 893 -5.15 31.39 11.43
C LYS A 893 -4.86 30.57 12.69
N GLN A 894 -5.45 29.38 12.81
CA GLN A 894 -5.33 28.55 14.01
C GLN A 894 -4.58 27.23 13.79
N ASN A 895 -4.07 26.97 12.56
CA ASN A 895 -3.39 25.73 12.27
C ASN A 895 -2.18 25.49 13.18
N LYS A 896 -2.08 24.30 13.75
CA LYS A 896 -1.01 23.88 14.66
C LYS A 896 -0.66 22.41 14.43
N SER A 897 0.58 22.01 14.74
CA SER A 897 1.03 20.63 14.71
C SER A 897 1.65 20.27 16.05
N ILE A 898 0.96 19.42 16.80
CA ILE A 898 1.41 18.94 18.11
C ILE A 898 1.37 17.43 18.11
N THR A 899 2.44 16.81 18.63
CA THR A 899 2.53 15.36 18.81
C THR A 899 3.03 15.05 20.21
N ARG A 900 2.55 13.94 20.80
CA ARG A 900 3.07 13.38 22.05
C ARG A 900 3.66 12.00 21.80
N ASP A 901 4.88 11.78 22.31
CA ASP A 901 5.53 10.50 22.39
C ASP A 901 5.72 10.07 23.85
N VAL A 902 5.38 8.82 24.16
CA VAL A 902 5.58 8.23 25.47
C VAL A 902 6.36 6.94 25.31
N THR A 903 7.45 6.84 26.06
CA THR A 903 8.34 5.68 26.07
C THR A 903 8.50 5.13 27.50
N GLU A 904 9.31 4.11 27.65
CA GLU A 904 9.70 3.59 28.97
C GLU A 904 10.61 4.54 29.77
N SER A 905 11.20 5.55 29.12
CA SER A 905 12.19 6.44 29.75
C SER A 905 11.75 7.92 29.83
N TYR A 906 10.81 8.33 28.98
CA TYR A 906 10.38 9.73 28.93
C TYR A 906 8.97 9.91 28.36
N VAL A 907 8.41 11.12 28.62
CA VAL A 907 7.26 11.70 27.88
C VAL A 907 7.74 12.96 27.18
N GLN A 908 7.36 13.14 25.92
CA GLN A 908 7.77 14.29 25.11
C GLN A 908 6.59 14.87 24.33
N ASP A 909 6.42 16.17 24.42
CA ASP A 909 5.50 16.96 23.59
C ASP A 909 6.29 17.79 22.59
N VAL A 910 5.87 17.74 21.33
CA VAL A 910 6.56 18.40 20.21
C VAL A 910 5.58 19.30 19.47
N ARG A 911 5.93 20.57 19.29
CA ARG A 911 5.21 21.52 18.47
C ARG A 911 6.09 21.93 17.27
N ASN A 912 5.52 21.85 16.06
CA ASN A 912 6.23 22.20 14.81
C ASN A 912 5.62 23.46 14.16
N HIS A 913 6.43 24.17 13.41
CA HIS A 913 5.96 25.24 12.52
C HIS A 913 5.11 24.63 11.40
N VAL A 914 4.01 25.28 11.06
CA VAL A 914 3.07 24.85 10.04
C VAL A 914 2.65 25.99 9.13
N LEU A 915 2.14 25.65 7.95
CA LEU A 915 1.48 26.60 7.05
C LEU A 915 0.33 27.31 7.75
N GLN A 916 0.35 28.62 7.70
CA GLN A 916 -0.73 29.49 8.15
C GLN A 916 -1.61 29.95 6.99
N GLN A 917 -2.55 30.88 7.25
CA GLN A 917 -3.51 31.37 6.28
C GLN A 917 -2.82 31.87 5.01
N TYR A 918 -3.35 31.42 3.87
CA TYR A 918 -3.05 32.01 2.55
C TYR A 918 -4.27 31.88 1.63
N PHE A 919 -4.36 32.80 0.66
CA PHE A 919 -5.33 32.77 -0.42
C PHE A 919 -4.61 32.36 -1.70
N MET A 920 -5.27 31.56 -2.55
CA MET A 920 -4.67 31.10 -3.82
C MET A 920 -5.72 31.08 -4.92
N LEU A 921 -5.39 31.70 -6.07
CA LEU A 921 -6.14 31.57 -7.31
C LEU A 921 -5.50 30.47 -8.16
N THR A 922 -6.28 29.45 -8.52
CA THR A 922 -5.81 28.30 -9.28
C THR A 922 -6.60 28.13 -10.55
N PHE A 923 -5.91 28.03 -11.68
CA PHE A 923 -6.47 27.62 -12.97
C PHE A 923 -6.17 26.13 -13.18
N THR A 924 -7.19 25.34 -13.60
CA THR A 924 -7.05 23.92 -13.93
C THR A 924 -7.62 23.66 -15.30
N TYR A 925 -6.88 22.93 -16.14
CA TYR A 925 -7.34 22.43 -17.43
C TYR A 925 -7.36 20.90 -17.42
N LYS A 926 -8.50 20.33 -17.82
CA LYS A 926 -8.71 18.88 -17.86
C LYS A 926 -8.57 18.38 -19.28
N LEU A 927 -7.75 17.35 -19.43
CA LEU A 927 -7.58 16.61 -20.66
C LEU A 927 -8.45 15.37 -20.61
N LYS A 928 -9.35 15.20 -21.59
CA LYS A 928 -10.21 14.04 -21.66
C LYS A 928 -10.56 13.75 -23.12
N THR A 929 -9.97 12.68 -23.65
CA THR A 929 -10.23 12.19 -25.00
C THR A 929 -10.27 10.68 -24.95
N PHE A 930 -11.49 10.12 -24.83
CA PHE A 930 -11.69 8.68 -24.95
C PHE A 930 -12.19 8.40 -26.39
N GLY A 931 -11.52 7.49 -27.09
CA GLY A 931 -12.02 6.99 -28.37
C GLY A 931 -13.33 6.25 -28.15
N LYS A 932 -14.30 6.39 -29.07
CA LYS A 932 -15.40 5.42 -29.17
C LYS A 932 -14.75 4.10 -29.57
N GLY A 933 -14.34 3.31 -28.58
CA GLY A 933 -13.73 2.01 -28.82
C GLY A 933 -14.72 1.17 -29.60
N ARG A 934 -14.38 0.81 -30.85
CA ARG A 934 -14.91 -0.42 -31.44
C ARG A 934 -14.58 -1.51 -30.42
N VAL A 935 -15.62 -2.09 -29.83
CA VAL A 935 -15.49 -3.34 -29.08
C VAL A 935 -15.00 -4.35 -30.12
N SER A 936 -13.69 -4.55 -30.23
CA SER A 936 -13.15 -5.59 -31.07
C SER A 936 -13.65 -6.91 -30.51
N SER A 937 -14.00 -7.83 -31.36
CA SER A 937 -14.41 -9.19 -31.01
C SER A 937 -13.34 -9.98 -30.23
N GLU A 938 -12.13 -9.44 -30.07
CA GLU A 938 -11.06 -9.90 -29.16
C GLU A 938 -11.39 -9.72 -27.67
N GLY A 939 -12.40 -8.93 -27.31
CA GLY A 939 -12.85 -8.77 -25.92
C GLY A 939 -13.42 -10.04 -25.27
N ARG A 940 -13.61 -11.14 -26.02
CA ARG A 940 -14.00 -12.43 -25.44
C ARG A 940 -12.82 -13.20 -24.80
N GLU A 941 -11.59 -12.96 -25.22
CA GLU A 941 -10.42 -13.59 -24.59
C GLU A 941 -10.01 -12.89 -23.28
N ASN A 942 -10.34 -11.61 -23.10
CA ASN A 942 -10.05 -10.88 -21.86
C ASN A 942 -10.98 -11.23 -20.70
N ARG A 943 -12.07 -11.99 -20.91
CA ARG A 943 -12.82 -12.59 -19.78
C ARG A 943 -11.98 -13.63 -19.00
N ARG A 944 -10.85 -14.07 -19.53
CA ARG A 944 -9.89 -14.91 -18.80
C ARG A 944 -9.08 -14.15 -17.76
N PHE A 945 -8.97 -12.82 -17.83
CA PHE A 945 -8.24 -12.03 -16.82
C PHE A 945 -9.05 -11.78 -15.55
N GLU A 946 -10.38 -11.78 -15.60
CA GLU A 946 -11.21 -11.62 -14.39
C GLU A 946 -11.11 -12.79 -13.39
N GLY A 947 -10.54 -13.91 -13.77
CA GLY A 947 -10.32 -15.10 -12.93
C GLY A 947 -8.90 -15.28 -12.42
N ARG A 948 -7.96 -14.39 -12.76
CA ARG A 948 -6.52 -14.61 -12.51
C ARG A 948 -5.99 -14.02 -11.21
N ASP A 949 -6.69 -13.07 -10.62
CA ASP A 949 -6.30 -12.52 -9.33
C ASP A 949 -6.73 -13.49 -8.22
N GLY A 950 -5.81 -14.33 -7.78
CA GLY A 950 -6.00 -15.31 -6.71
C GLY A 950 -6.05 -16.78 -7.17
N GLN A 951 -5.77 -17.09 -8.44
CA GLN A 951 -5.52 -18.49 -8.83
C GLN A 951 -4.04 -18.82 -8.69
N PRO A 952 -3.66 -19.84 -7.91
CA PRO A 952 -2.34 -20.42 -8.06
C PRO A 952 -2.19 -20.92 -9.52
N PHE A 953 -1.04 -20.67 -10.13
CA PHE A 953 -0.65 -21.32 -11.38
C PHE A 953 -0.64 -22.84 -11.13
N GLY A 954 -1.71 -23.50 -11.39
CA GLY A 954 -1.87 -24.89 -11.09
C GLY A 954 -2.79 -25.58 -12.07
N GLY A 955 -2.21 -26.04 -13.16
CA GLY A 955 -2.78 -27.00 -14.08
C GLY A 955 -3.12 -26.48 -15.47
N PRO A 956 -2.77 -27.25 -16.52
CA PRO A 956 -3.13 -26.93 -17.88
C PRO A 956 -4.66 -26.89 -18.00
N GLY A 957 -5.17 -25.75 -18.45
CA GLY A 957 -6.55 -25.67 -18.90
C GLY A 957 -6.77 -26.72 -19.98
N ARG A 958 -7.78 -27.56 -19.84
CA ARG A 958 -8.24 -28.39 -20.95
C ARG A 958 -8.51 -27.49 -22.14
N PHE A 959 -7.74 -27.65 -23.20
CA PHE A 959 -8.20 -27.27 -24.53
C PHE A 959 -9.32 -28.24 -24.92
N PRO A 960 -10.47 -27.80 -25.40
CA PRO A 960 -11.30 -28.69 -26.16
C PRO A 960 -10.54 -29.08 -27.44
N LEU A 961 -10.59 -30.34 -27.76
CA LEU A 961 -10.17 -30.90 -29.05
C LEU A 961 -10.84 -30.16 -30.21
#